data_80bcfe0bda24e58d7a35815a98e5ffc8
#
_entry.id   80bcfe0bda24e58d7a35815a98e5ffc8
#
_cell.length_a   1.000
_cell.length_b   1.000
_cell.length_c   1.000
_cell.angle_alpha   90.00
_cell.angle_beta   90.00
_cell.angle_gamma   90.00
#
_symmetry.space_group_name_H-M   'P 1'
#
loop_
_entity.id
_entity.type
_entity.pdbx_description
1 polymer ?
#
loop_
_entity_poly.entity_id
_entity_poly.type
_entity_poly.pdbx_seq_one_letter_code
_entity_poly.pdbx_strand_id
1 'polypeptide(L)'
;MEAPLIDENAGIARHNRAPKYLQHSQAITIGSRYQKAAALVDLAEDGVGLPEEILDYGNFETKAKLYFVYTNFDIIWTLNYVALIILNFLEKPLWCKKESTYTCNDRDYFYLGQLPYLSRSQSLIYEVVTFAVVVVHILFPISYEGFQIFLKRTVNILKVVCVVILFSDLIVYVIFGTLPFRISPYIRVLLFILNFRQLRQCIVVVTGMLPTYINILALLLLFLLFFSWVAYVIFEDTTQSKLIFTSFGETLMQMFILFTTSNNPDIWIPAYKDSRWTVLFFVLYILAGVYFVTNLILAVVYDSFKSQLVKQVSAMDDMRKKVLKKSFNLIDENNVGFLNKDQCILLFEELNHYRTLPKISNEEFGLIFDSLDDTGDFQINLEEFYDLCNAIAQKFSKEDVHSCFEKFPSIYHARLSEELKRFVKGPVFVHIITALLVLNLAAVIIESTLDLSNSSSQKIWQLIEFIFGWLYVVEMLLKIYSYGFVNYWRDGGNRFDFVITLVIVVGETMTIAATIAFLSNGEWIRYLLLCRILRLVRLLTNIQSYKASISTFLTLIPTLMPYLAVIFCVLCLYSSLGVQLFGGVINAGNSVLEKTDIFASDYMDLNFNDFSSGMVTLFTLLVMNNWQVWLTSYVEITGTYWTNVYFISFYIISVLLLLNLVVAFVLEAFFAEMELETQQSNNMGRIKSTKSHSQRVDILLHHILKDELNEN
;
A
#
# COMPACT_ATOMS: atom_id res chain seq x y z
N MET A 1 48.24 -36.83 28.05
CA MET A 1 46.81 -36.53 27.93
C MET A 1 46.63 -36.03 26.51
N GLU A 2 46.19 -36.92 25.64
CA GLU A 2 46.00 -36.65 24.20
C GLU A 2 44.63 -36.04 24.01
N ALA A 3 44.59 -34.86 23.39
CA ALA A 3 43.36 -34.25 22.91
C ALA A 3 42.85 -35.03 21.67
N PRO A 4 41.56 -35.30 21.51
CA PRO A 4 41.07 -35.97 20.32
C PRO A 4 41.21 -35.07 19.10
N LEU A 5 41.93 -35.58 18.08
CA LEU A 5 42.00 -34.99 16.74
C LEU A 5 40.59 -34.84 16.15
N ILE A 6 40.18 -33.62 15.92
CA ILE A 6 38.99 -33.31 15.15
C ILE A 6 39.27 -33.75 13.73
N ASP A 7 38.45 -34.68 13.24
CA ASP A 7 38.57 -35.24 11.90
C ASP A 7 38.22 -34.16 10.86
N GLU A 8 39.23 -33.47 10.33
CA GLU A 8 39.16 -32.46 9.28
C GLU A 8 38.43 -32.95 8.00
N ASN A 9 38.35 -34.26 7.80
CA ASN A 9 37.67 -34.89 6.67
C ASN A 9 36.12 -34.88 6.79
N ALA A 10 35.55 -34.65 7.97
CA ALA A 10 34.12 -34.56 8.16
C ALA A 10 33.53 -33.23 7.63
N GLY A 11 34.34 -32.16 7.57
CA GLY A 11 33.94 -30.85 7.05
C GLY A 11 33.87 -30.78 5.51
N ILE A 12 34.82 -31.44 4.82
CA ILE A 12 34.91 -31.37 3.35
C ILE A 12 33.87 -32.27 2.65
N ALA A 13 33.43 -33.34 3.29
CA ALA A 13 32.40 -34.23 2.75
C ALA A 13 30.95 -33.62 2.77
N ARG A 14 30.72 -32.54 3.52
CA ARG A 14 29.41 -31.89 3.61
C ARG A 14 29.10 -30.92 2.46
N HIS A 15 30.11 -30.53 1.66
CA HIS A 15 29.93 -29.43 0.66
C HIS A 15 29.40 -29.88 -0.71
N ASN A 16 29.28 -31.19 -0.98
CA ASN A 16 28.86 -31.70 -2.30
C ASN A 16 27.60 -32.57 -2.30
N ARG A 17 26.67 -32.39 -1.35
CA ARG A 17 25.44 -33.17 -1.33
C ARG A 17 24.19 -32.32 -1.64
N ALA A 18 23.35 -32.87 -2.54
CA ALA A 18 22.03 -32.38 -2.95
C ALA A 18 21.14 -31.89 -1.79
N PRO A 19 20.12 -31.04 -2.03
CA PRO A 19 19.46 -30.27 -1.01
C PRO A 19 19.11 -31.09 0.22
N LYS A 20 19.68 -30.71 1.33
CA LYS A 20 19.68 -31.39 2.64
C LYS A 20 18.31 -31.71 3.24
N TYR A 21 17.22 -31.26 2.63
CA TYR A 21 15.86 -31.56 3.04
C TYR A 21 15.54 -33.07 3.13
N LEU A 22 16.15 -33.88 2.27
CA LEU A 22 15.89 -35.30 2.21
C LEU A 22 16.78 -36.15 3.11
N GLN A 23 17.95 -35.67 3.51
CA GLN A 23 18.93 -36.43 4.31
C GLN A 23 18.84 -36.19 5.81
N HIS A 24 18.38 -35.01 6.27
CA HIS A 24 18.15 -34.76 7.70
C HIS A 24 16.93 -35.49 8.26
N SER A 25 16.03 -35.94 7.40
CA SER A 25 14.74 -36.49 7.80
C SER A 25 14.82 -37.88 8.47
N GLN A 26 15.89 -38.62 8.32
CA GLN A 26 15.95 -39.99 8.82
C GLN A 26 16.64 -40.14 10.19
N ALA A 27 17.39 -39.16 10.64
CA ALA A 27 18.21 -39.29 11.85
C ALA A 27 17.67 -38.56 13.09
N ILE A 28 16.76 -37.60 12.97
CA ILE A 28 16.32 -36.74 14.09
C ILE A 28 14.80 -36.59 14.13
N THR A 29 14.14 -37.42 14.92
CA THR A 29 12.68 -37.37 15.16
C THR A 29 12.22 -36.17 15.96
N ILE A 30 13.12 -35.45 16.62
CA ILE A 30 12.81 -34.38 17.61
C ILE A 30 13.20 -33.00 17.13
N GLY A 31 13.95 -32.88 16.03
CA GLY A 31 14.54 -31.62 15.55
C GLY A 31 15.79 -31.20 16.34
N SER A 32 16.78 -30.60 15.64
CA SER A 32 17.99 -30.09 16.30
C SER A 32 17.66 -28.81 17.08
N ARG A 33 18.50 -28.49 18.09
CA ARG A 33 18.38 -27.23 18.85
C ARG A 33 18.46 -26.00 17.95
N TYR A 34 19.36 -26.05 16.97
CA TYR A 34 19.53 -24.97 16.00
C TYR A 34 18.32 -24.79 15.10
N GLN A 35 17.63 -25.89 14.71
CA GLN A 35 16.35 -25.80 13.97
C GLN A 35 15.27 -25.13 14.80
N LYS A 36 15.15 -25.48 16.08
CA LYS A 36 14.18 -24.87 17.00
C LYS A 36 14.53 -23.40 17.27
N ALA A 37 15.82 -23.10 17.48
CA ALA A 37 16.28 -21.73 17.64
C ALA A 37 16.03 -20.87 16.39
N ALA A 38 16.30 -21.41 15.19
CA ALA A 38 15.99 -20.74 13.94
C ALA A 38 14.49 -20.48 13.74
N ALA A 39 13.63 -21.43 14.13
CA ALA A 39 12.18 -21.21 14.10
C ALA A 39 11.74 -20.09 15.06
N LEU A 40 12.38 -19.97 16.23
CA LEU A 40 12.11 -18.87 17.16
C LEU A 40 12.61 -17.54 16.62
N VAL A 41 13.77 -17.48 15.98
CA VAL A 41 14.26 -16.24 15.35
C VAL A 41 13.33 -15.81 14.21
N ASP A 42 12.85 -16.74 13.37
CA ASP A 42 11.86 -16.45 12.34
C ASP A 42 10.54 -15.92 12.92
N LEU A 43 10.07 -16.51 14.03
CA LEU A 43 8.91 -16.02 14.76
C LEU A 43 9.15 -14.63 15.39
N ALA A 44 10.35 -14.33 15.83
CA ALA A 44 10.72 -13.06 16.43
C ALA A 44 10.69 -11.92 15.41
N GLU A 45 11.05 -12.19 14.14
CA GLU A 45 11.09 -11.14 13.10
C GLU A 45 9.70 -10.57 12.83
N ASP A 46 8.75 -11.43 12.47
CA ASP A 46 7.41 -10.97 12.05
C ASP A 46 6.26 -11.42 12.96
N GLY A 47 6.51 -12.28 13.92
CA GLY A 47 5.46 -12.94 14.69
C GLY A 47 4.58 -13.89 13.86
N VAL A 48 5.00 -14.28 12.65
CA VAL A 48 4.32 -15.18 11.70
C VAL A 48 5.20 -16.38 11.42
N GLY A 49 5.71 -17.06 12.29
CA GLY A 49 6.48 -18.30 12.12
C GLY A 49 5.73 -19.48 12.72
N LEU A 50 6.45 -20.57 12.90
CA LEU A 50 5.97 -21.68 13.69
C LEU A 50 5.70 -21.20 15.12
N PRO A 51 4.51 -21.50 15.69
CA PRO A 51 4.20 -21.12 17.07
C PRO A 51 5.22 -21.66 18.06
N GLU A 52 5.54 -20.89 19.08
CA GLU A 52 6.45 -21.27 20.15
C GLU A 52 6.05 -22.60 20.81
N GLU A 53 4.76 -22.84 20.98
CA GLU A 53 4.22 -24.06 21.61
C GLU A 53 4.55 -25.34 20.84
N ILE A 54 4.93 -25.25 19.55
CA ILE A 54 5.31 -26.43 18.75
C ILE A 54 6.67 -27.00 19.15
N LEU A 55 7.53 -26.20 19.77
CA LEU A 55 8.88 -26.63 20.19
C LEU A 55 8.87 -27.82 21.15
N ASP A 56 7.80 -27.94 21.94
CA ASP A 56 7.66 -28.98 22.96
C ASP A 56 7.13 -30.31 22.40
N TYR A 57 6.74 -30.34 21.11
CA TYR A 57 6.23 -31.57 20.49
C TYR A 57 7.34 -32.42 19.87
N GLY A 58 7.27 -33.73 20.10
CA GLY A 58 8.26 -34.68 19.65
C GLY A 58 8.46 -34.83 18.13
N ASN A 59 7.58 -34.24 17.31
CA ASN A 59 7.62 -34.30 15.84
C ASN A 59 7.86 -32.92 15.19
N PHE A 60 8.74 -32.11 15.77
CA PHE A 60 9.04 -30.75 15.30
C PHE A 60 9.45 -30.70 13.82
N GLU A 61 10.34 -31.61 13.39
CA GLU A 61 10.85 -31.65 12.01
C GLU A 61 9.73 -31.88 10.98
N THR A 62 8.81 -32.79 11.26
CA THR A 62 7.66 -33.07 10.38
C THR A 62 6.75 -31.86 10.27
N LYS A 63 6.49 -31.17 11.40
CA LYS A 63 5.68 -29.97 11.44
C LYS A 63 6.32 -28.81 10.69
N ALA A 64 7.65 -28.62 10.86
CA ALA A 64 8.40 -27.64 10.12
C ALA A 64 8.36 -27.88 8.60
N LYS A 65 8.46 -29.15 8.15
CA LYS A 65 8.30 -29.49 6.73
C LYS A 65 6.92 -29.13 6.18
N LEU A 66 5.86 -29.43 6.91
CA LEU A 66 4.49 -29.04 6.52
C LEU A 66 4.33 -27.51 6.46
N TYR A 67 4.91 -26.79 7.42
CA TYR A 67 4.94 -25.33 7.40
C TYR A 67 5.65 -24.79 6.14
N PHE A 68 6.81 -25.34 5.76
CA PHE A 68 7.51 -24.94 4.53
C PHE A 68 6.72 -25.25 3.27
N VAL A 69 6.01 -26.39 3.22
CA VAL A 69 5.09 -26.67 2.10
C VAL A 69 4.01 -25.61 2.04
N TYR A 70 3.38 -25.28 3.16
CA TYR A 70 2.34 -24.24 3.22
C TYR A 70 2.83 -22.86 2.74
N THR A 71 3.99 -22.43 3.20
CA THR A 71 4.57 -21.12 2.81
C THR A 71 5.03 -21.08 1.35
N ASN A 72 5.36 -22.22 0.73
CA ASN A 72 5.67 -22.27 -0.70
C ASN A 72 4.48 -21.90 -1.59
N PHE A 73 3.25 -22.13 -1.12
CA PHE A 73 2.02 -21.78 -1.83
C PHE A 73 1.49 -20.38 -1.50
N ASP A 74 2.25 -19.56 -0.79
CA ASP A 74 1.80 -18.23 -0.33
C ASP A 74 1.28 -17.34 -1.46
N ILE A 75 1.92 -17.35 -2.63
CA ILE A 75 1.46 -16.62 -3.82
C ILE A 75 0.08 -17.11 -4.27
N ILE A 76 -0.16 -18.44 -4.23
CA ILE A 76 -1.45 -19.01 -4.65
C ILE A 76 -2.55 -18.62 -3.65
N TRP A 77 -2.25 -18.67 -2.36
CA TRP A 77 -3.19 -18.24 -1.33
C TRP A 77 -3.57 -16.77 -1.50
N THR A 78 -2.58 -15.89 -1.69
CA THR A 78 -2.79 -14.47 -1.91
C THR A 78 -3.61 -14.20 -3.16
N LEU A 79 -3.27 -14.81 -4.29
CA LEU A 79 -4.03 -14.67 -5.54
C LEU A 79 -5.48 -15.15 -5.40
N ASN A 80 -5.73 -16.21 -4.62
CA ASN A 80 -7.09 -16.67 -4.38
C ASN A 80 -7.95 -15.66 -3.59
N TYR A 81 -7.37 -14.96 -2.59
CA TYR A 81 -8.11 -13.90 -1.90
C TYR A 81 -8.37 -12.68 -2.78
N VAL A 82 -7.43 -12.34 -3.66
CA VAL A 82 -7.65 -11.30 -4.68
C VAL A 82 -8.76 -11.74 -5.65
N ALA A 83 -8.75 -13.01 -6.08
CA ALA A 83 -9.80 -13.57 -6.93
C ALA A 83 -11.18 -13.51 -6.27
N LEU A 84 -11.28 -13.75 -4.94
CA LEU A 84 -12.53 -13.57 -4.20
C LEU A 84 -13.08 -12.15 -4.25
N ILE A 85 -12.21 -11.13 -4.18
CA ILE A 85 -12.63 -9.72 -4.31
C ILE A 85 -13.04 -9.41 -5.74
N ILE A 86 -12.29 -9.91 -6.75
CA ILE A 86 -12.62 -9.72 -8.17
C ILE A 86 -14.00 -10.28 -8.50
N LEU A 87 -14.44 -11.35 -7.83
CA LEU A 87 -15.77 -11.90 -8.05
C LEU A 87 -16.88 -10.88 -7.78
N ASN A 88 -16.70 -9.95 -6.82
CA ASN A 88 -17.69 -8.90 -6.56
C ASN A 88 -17.90 -7.96 -7.76
N PHE A 89 -16.85 -7.77 -8.59
CA PHE A 89 -16.93 -6.96 -9.81
C PHE A 89 -17.58 -7.70 -10.98
N LEU A 90 -17.46 -9.02 -11.00
CA LEU A 90 -17.94 -9.85 -12.12
C LEU A 90 -19.30 -10.49 -11.84
N GLU A 91 -19.76 -10.45 -10.61
CA GLU A 91 -21.05 -11.02 -10.21
C GLU A 91 -22.21 -10.14 -10.66
N LYS A 92 -23.24 -10.77 -11.23
CA LYS A 92 -24.43 -10.03 -11.68
C LYS A 92 -25.20 -9.49 -10.47
N PRO A 93 -25.58 -8.20 -10.47
CA PRO A 93 -26.33 -7.60 -9.37
C PRO A 93 -27.64 -8.33 -9.06
N LEU A 94 -28.02 -8.42 -7.77
CA LEU A 94 -29.21 -9.17 -7.33
C LEU A 94 -30.55 -8.58 -7.82
N TRP A 95 -30.60 -7.25 -7.98
CA TRP A 95 -31.81 -6.56 -8.44
C TRP A 95 -32.14 -6.86 -9.90
N CYS A 96 -31.19 -7.37 -10.68
CA CYS A 96 -31.35 -7.78 -12.07
C CYS A 96 -32.18 -9.07 -12.19
N LYS A 97 -33.48 -8.99 -12.01
CA LYS A 97 -34.38 -10.15 -12.13
C LYS A 97 -34.79 -10.40 -13.59
N LYS A 98 -35.07 -11.66 -13.94
CA LYS A 98 -35.43 -12.09 -15.29
C LYS A 98 -36.77 -11.58 -15.80
N GLU A 99 -37.63 -11.02 -14.95
CA GLU A 99 -39.02 -10.71 -15.23
C GLU A 99 -39.33 -9.25 -15.58
N SER A 100 -38.30 -8.40 -15.64
CA SER A 100 -38.48 -7.02 -16.08
C SER A 100 -38.41 -6.92 -17.62
N THR A 101 -39.20 -6.05 -18.22
CA THR A 101 -39.23 -5.73 -19.66
C THR A 101 -37.82 -5.36 -20.17
N TYR A 102 -37.01 -4.76 -19.31
CA TYR A 102 -35.62 -4.43 -19.55
C TYR A 102 -34.74 -5.31 -18.66
N THR A 103 -33.78 -5.97 -19.28
CA THR A 103 -32.79 -6.83 -18.56
C THR A 103 -31.48 -6.05 -18.41
N CYS A 104 -30.62 -6.46 -17.47
CA CYS A 104 -29.25 -5.91 -17.37
C CYS A 104 -28.39 -6.08 -18.64
N ASN A 105 -28.93 -6.62 -19.72
CA ASN A 105 -28.27 -6.62 -21.02
C ASN A 105 -28.42 -5.25 -21.71
N ASP A 106 -29.44 -4.46 -21.35
CA ASP A 106 -29.62 -3.09 -21.81
C ASP A 106 -28.80 -2.15 -20.91
N ARG A 107 -27.51 -2.11 -21.17
CA ARG A 107 -26.56 -1.36 -20.33
C ARG A 107 -26.85 0.12 -20.34
N ASP A 108 -27.18 0.69 -21.48
CA ASP A 108 -27.49 2.11 -21.66
C ASP A 108 -28.76 2.51 -20.89
N TYR A 109 -29.74 1.62 -20.80
CA TYR A 109 -30.96 1.89 -20.04
C TYR A 109 -30.74 2.01 -18.54
N PHE A 110 -29.81 1.24 -17.98
CA PHE A 110 -29.47 1.23 -16.55
C PHE A 110 -28.14 1.93 -16.25
N TYR A 111 -27.51 2.60 -17.19
CA TYR A 111 -26.22 3.26 -17.02
C TYR A 111 -25.17 2.35 -16.35
N LEU A 112 -25.06 1.13 -16.86
CA LEU A 112 -24.16 0.11 -16.30
C LEU A 112 -22.74 0.23 -16.83
N GLY A 113 -21.76 -0.12 -16.00
CA GLY A 113 -20.35 -0.19 -16.39
C GLY A 113 -20.08 -1.23 -17.50
N GLN A 114 -18.89 -1.17 -18.10
CA GLN A 114 -18.53 -2.00 -19.26
C GLN A 114 -17.99 -3.40 -18.89
N LEU A 115 -17.79 -3.71 -17.60
CA LEU A 115 -17.27 -5.01 -17.18
C LEU A 115 -18.26 -6.15 -17.51
N PRO A 116 -17.78 -7.29 -18.05
CA PRO A 116 -18.64 -8.41 -18.37
C PRO A 116 -19.17 -9.08 -17.09
N TYR A 117 -20.44 -9.43 -17.06
CA TYR A 117 -21.02 -10.21 -15.96
C TYR A 117 -20.92 -11.69 -16.25
N LEU A 118 -20.56 -12.45 -15.23
CA LEU A 118 -20.60 -13.92 -15.27
C LEU A 118 -22.05 -14.40 -15.28
N SER A 119 -22.31 -15.46 -16.02
CA SER A 119 -23.59 -16.19 -15.88
C SER A 119 -23.68 -16.79 -14.49
N ARG A 120 -24.92 -17.07 -14.02
CA ARG A 120 -25.13 -17.65 -12.69
C ARG A 120 -24.33 -18.93 -12.46
N SER A 121 -24.27 -19.81 -13.45
CA SER A 121 -23.49 -21.06 -13.37
C SER A 121 -21.99 -20.81 -13.29
N GLN A 122 -21.46 -19.87 -14.08
CA GLN A 122 -20.04 -19.49 -14.04
C GLN A 122 -19.66 -18.84 -12.71
N SER A 123 -20.49 -17.93 -12.20
CA SER A 123 -20.27 -17.30 -10.89
C SER A 123 -20.27 -18.32 -9.75
N LEU A 124 -21.21 -19.30 -9.76
CA LEU A 124 -21.24 -20.37 -8.77
C LEU A 124 -20.01 -21.28 -8.85
N ILE A 125 -19.59 -21.69 -10.05
CA ILE A 125 -18.38 -22.51 -10.22
C ILE A 125 -17.16 -21.74 -9.70
N TYR A 126 -17.02 -20.47 -10.07
CA TYR A 126 -15.93 -19.63 -9.63
C TYR A 126 -15.91 -19.52 -8.09
N GLU A 127 -17.06 -19.25 -7.47
CA GLU A 127 -17.19 -19.13 -6.01
C GLU A 127 -16.88 -20.46 -5.30
N VAL A 128 -17.36 -21.60 -5.80
CA VAL A 128 -17.07 -22.92 -5.24
C VAL A 128 -15.58 -23.26 -5.31
N VAL A 129 -14.93 -22.98 -6.44
CA VAL A 129 -13.49 -23.24 -6.61
C VAL A 129 -12.66 -22.36 -5.65
N THR A 130 -12.91 -21.06 -5.64
CA THR A 130 -12.20 -20.15 -4.73
C THR A 130 -12.48 -20.46 -3.27
N PHE A 131 -13.71 -20.83 -2.93
CA PHE A 131 -14.11 -21.25 -1.59
C PHE A 131 -13.36 -22.53 -1.15
N ALA A 132 -13.27 -23.55 -2.02
CA ALA A 132 -12.54 -24.79 -1.71
C ALA A 132 -11.06 -24.49 -1.40
N VAL A 133 -10.43 -23.59 -2.16
CA VAL A 133 -9.04 -23.17 -1.90
C VAL A 133 -8.93 -22.43 -0.56
N VAL A 134 -9.89 -21.55 -0.21
CA VAL A 134 -9.94 -20.87 1.11
C VAL A 134 -10.07 -21.86 2.25
N VAL A 135 -10.93 -22.87 2.11
CA VAL A 135 -11.10 -23.91 3.14
C VAL A 135 -9.79 -24.67 3.35
N VAL A 136 -9.13 -25.08 2.28
CA VAL A 136 -7.80 -25.73 2.37
C VAL A 136 -6.80 -24.82 3.05
N HIS A 137 -6.70 -23.56 2.63
CA HIS A 137 -5.79 -22.59 3.21
C HIS A 137 -6.00 -22.39 4.71
N ILE A 138 -7.25 -22.25 5.17
CA ILE A 138 -7.57 -22.01 6.59
C ILE A 138 -7.39 -23.25 7.45
N LEU A 139 -7.66 -24.43 6.90
CA LEU A 139 -7.55 -25.69 7.66
C LEU A 139 -6.14 -26.31 7.62
N PHE A 140 -5.32 -25.98 6.60
CA PHE A 140 -3.97 -26.52 6.48
C PHE A 140 -3.10 -26.30 7.73
N PRO A 141 -3.11 -25.11 8.38
CA PRO A 141 -2.36 -24.86 9.62
C PRO A 141 -2.64 -25.86 10.74
N ILE A 142 -3.83 -26.48 10.79
CA ILE A 142 -4.16 -27.51 11.80
C ILE A 142 -3.20 -28.70 11.69
N SER A 143 -2.68 -29.00 10.49
CA SER A 143 -1.78 -30.13 10.27
C SER A 143 -0.42 -29.97 10.94
N TYR A 144 0.10 -28.74 11.05
CA TYR A 144 1.39 -28.49 11.69
C TYR A 144 1.28 -27.83 13.06
N GLU A 145 0.30 -26.96 13.32
CA GLU A 145 0.08 -26.36 14.64
C GLU A 145 -0.61 -27.32 15.60
N GLY A 146 -1.56 -28.12 15.09
CA GLY A 146 -2.47 -28.93 15.88
C GLY A 146 -3.74 -28.18 16.28
N PHE A 147 -4.82 -28.91 16.49
CA PHE A 147 -6.16 -28.37 16.70
C PHE A 147 -6.27 -27.46 17.93
N GLN A 148 -5.57 -27.78 19.04
CA GLN A 148 -5.64 -27.01 20.27
C GLN A 148 -4.98 -25.63 20.14
N ILE A 149 -3.80 -25.54 19.49
CA ILE A 149 -3.08 -24.28 19.28
C ILE A 149 -3.84 -23.42 18.26
N PHE A 150 -4.35 -24.06 17.21
CA PHE A 150 -5.15 -23.38 16.18
C PHE A 150 -6.36 -22.66 16.77
N LEU A 151 -7.11 -23.30 17.70
CA LEU A 151 -8.27 -22.71 18.37
C LEU A 151 -7.92 -21.66 19.44
N LYS A 152 -6.71 -21.61 19.97
CA LYS A 152 -6.30 -20.52 20.88
C LYS A 152 -6.22 -19.17 20.17
N ARG A 153 -5.96 -19.15 18.87
CA ARG A 153 -5.83 -17.94 18.09
C ARG A 153 -7.20 -17.42 17.66
N THR A 154 -7.64 -16.29 18.21
CA THR A 154 -8.94 -15.65 17.91
C THR A 154 -9.14 -15.39 16.42
N VAL A 155 -8.07 -15.04 15.69
CA VAL A 155 -8.10 -14.79 14.25
C VAL A 155 -8.49 -16.05 13.46
N ASN A 156 -7.99 -17.23 13.88
CA ASN A 156 -8.33 -18.50 13.21
C ASN A 156 -9.79 -18.86 13.46
N ILE A 157 -10.29 -18.65 14.68
CA ILE A 157 -11.72 -18.84 14.99
C ILE A 157 -12.58 -17.94 14.09
N LEU A 158 -12.22 -16.65 13.98
CA LEU A 158 -12.97 -15.70 13.16
C LEU A 158 -12.95 -16.11 11.67
N LYS A 159 -11.81 -16.57 11.15
CA LYS A 159 -11.72 -17.10 9.78
C LYS A 159 -12.65 -18.31 9.58
N VAL A 160 -12.68 -19.25 10.52
CA VAL A 160 -13.58 -20.42 10.45
C VAL A 160 -15.04 -20.00 10.48
N VAL A 161 -15.42 -19.06 11.34
CA VAL A 161 -16.78 -18.51 11.38
C VAL A 161 -17.16 -17.88 10.04
N CYS A 162 -16.27 -17.08 9.45
CA CYS A 162 -16.49 -16.51 8.13
C CYS A 162 -16.69 -17.57 7.04
N VAL A 163 -15.92 -18.65 7.08
CA VAL A 163 -16.07 -19.79 6.14
C VAL A 163 -17.42 -20.46 6.30
N VAL A 164 -17.89 -20.67 7.54
CA VAL A 164 -19.21 -21.28 7.81
C VAL A 164 -20.33 -20.37 7.30
N ILE A 165 -20.23 -19.05 7.52
CA ILE A 165 -21.22 -18.09 7.02
C ILE A 165 -21.22 -18.08 5.48
N LEU A 166 -20.04 -18.05 4.85
CA LEU A 166 -19.92 -18.07 3.38
C LEU A 166 -20.51 -19.36 2.79
N PHE A 167 -20.26 -20.50 3.42
CA PHE A 167 -20.83 -21.79 3.01
C PHE A 167 -22.34 -21.82 3.14
N SER A 168 -22.90 -21.31 4.25
CA SER A 168 -24.36 -21.23 4.44
C SER A 168 -25.00 -20.29 3.43
N ASP A 169 -24.40 -19.12 3.14
CA ASP A 169 -24.89 -18.19 2.11
C ASP A 169 -24.88 -18.83 0.72
N LEU A 170 -23.82 -19.58 0.40
CA LEU A 170 -23.72 -20.32 -0.86
C LEU A 170 -24.84 -21.37 -1.00
N ILE A 171 -25.10 -22.16 0.04
CA ILE A 171 -26.18 -23.17 0.03
C ILE A 171 -27.54 -22.48 -0.17
N VAL A 172 -27.81 -21.43 0.60
CA VAL A 172 -29.07 -20.69 0.50
C VAL A 172 -29.25 -20.10 -0.92
N TYR A 173 -28.19 -19.54 -1.50
CA TYR A 173 -28.19 -19.01 -2.86
C TYR A 173 -28.41 -20.09 -3.93
N VAL A 174 -27.88 -21.31 -3.74
CA VAL A 174 -28.11 -22.42 -4.66
C VAL A 174 -29.55 -22.88 -4.60
N ILE A 175 -30.14 -22.99 -3.38
CA ILE A 175 -31.51 -23.52 -3.17
C ILE A 175 -32.56 -22.52 -3.63
N PHE A 176 -32.50 -21.28 -3.17
CA PHE A 176 -33.57 -20.31 -3.39
C PHE A 176 -33.39 -19.49 -4.68
N GLY A 177 -32.19 -19.38 -5.21
CA GLY A 177 -31.90 -18.75 -6.50
C GLY A 177 -32.09 -17.25 -6.59
N THR A 178 -32.97 -16.65 -5.79
CA THR A 178 -33.22 -15.21 -5.72
C THR A 178 -33.34 -14.79 -4.26
N LEU A 179 -32.31 -14.12 -3.77
CA LEU A 179 -32.29 -13.53 -2.43
C LEU A 179 -32.43 -12.02 -2.55
N PRO A 180 -33.18 -11.35 -1.65
CA PRO A 180 -33.23 -9.87 -1.62
C PRO A 180 -31.91 -9.26 -1.14
N PHE A 181 -31.15 -10.00 -0.34
CA PHE A 181 -29.89 -9.59 0.26
C PHE A 181 -28.91 -10.74 0.31
N ARG A 182 -27.63 -10.50 0.05
CA ARG A 182 -26.57 -11.49 0.06
C ARG A 182 -25.43 -11.07 0.95
N ILE A 183 -24.98 -11.94 1.84
CA ILE A 183 -23.92 -11.65 2.82
C ILE A 183 -22.51 -11.95 2.24
N SER A 184 -22.43 -12.84 1.25
CA SER A 184 -21.18 -13.29 0.63
C SER A 184 -20.20 -12.17 0.27
N PRO A 185 -20.60 -11.07 -0.41
CA PRO A 185 -19.67 -9.99 -0.78
C PRO A 185 -18.95 -9.35 0.42
N TYR A 186 -19.62 -9.21 1.54
CA TYR A 186 -19.04 -8.66 2.77
C TYR A 186 -18.06 -9.61 3.42
N ILE A 187 -18.42 -10.91 3.49
CA ILE A 187 -17.54 -11.94 4.07
C ILE A 187 -16.28 -12.14 3.25
N ARG A 188 -16.35 -12.00 1.92
CA ARG A 188 -15.17 -12.05 1.04
C ARG A 188 -14.17 -10.93 1.40
N VAL A 189 -14.65 -9.71 1.62
CA VAL A 189 -13.81 -8.57 2.04
C VAL A 189 -13.25 -8.81 3.45
N LEU A 190 -14.07 -9.33 4.38
CA LEU A 190 -13.62 -9.62 5.74
C LEU A 190 -12.55 -10.72 5.75
N LEU A 191 -12.69 -11.78 4.98
CA LEU A 191 -11.67 -12.82 4.83
C LEU A 191 -10.39 -12.28 4.22
N PHE A 192 -10.48 -11.37 3.25
CA PHE A 192 -9.34 -10.66 2.69
C PHE A 192 -8.59 -9.88 3.79
N ILE A 193 -9.29 -9.08 4.59
CA ILE A 193 -8.70 -8.33 5.72
C ILE A 193 -8.02 -9.26 6.72
N LEU A 194 -8.70 -10.36 7.10
CA LEU A 194 -8.19 -11.30 8.10
C LEU A 194 -6.96 -12.08 7.61
N ASN A 195 -6.81 -12.25 6.31
CA ASN A 195 -5.66 -12.95 5.76
C ASN A 195 -4.39 -12.09 5.74
N PHE A 196 -4.49 -10.82 5.36
CA PHE A 196 -3.35 -9.94 5.29
C PHE A 196 -3.04 -9.35 6.67
N ARG A 197 -1.86 -9.68 7.21
CA ARG A 197 -1.44 -9.21 8.54
C ARG A 197 -1.43 -7.70 8.66
N GLN A 198 -0.88 -7.01 7.68
CA GLN A 198 -0.77 -5.55 7.67
C GLN A 198 -2.16 -4.87 7.73
N LEU A 199 -3.14 -5.38 6.95
CA LEU A 199 -4.51 -4.89 7.00
C LEU A 199 -5.15 -5.12 8.36
N ARG A 200 -4.96 -6.31 8.93
CA ARG A 200 -5.46 -6.67 10.25
C ARG A 200 -4.88 -5.75 11.34
N GLN A 201 -3.58 -5.48 11.27
CA GLN A 201 -2.92 -4.55 12.19
C GLN A 201 -3.49 -3.13 12.08
N CYS A 202 -3.68 -2.62 10.85
CA CYS A 202 -4.34 -1.32 10.64
C CYS A 202 -5.75 -1.28 11.21
N ILE A 203 -6.56 -2.34 11.04
CA ILE A 203 -7.90 -2.40 11.62
C ILE A 203 -7.86 -2.41 13.15
N VAL A 204 -6.90 -3.09 13.76
CA VAL A 204 -6.71 -3.06 15.22
C VAL A 204 -6.38 -1.65 15.71
N VAL A 205 -5.50 -0.93 15.01
CA VAL A 205 -5.19 0.47 15.32
C VAL A 205 -6.44 1.33 15.18
N VAL A 206 -7.16 1.24 14.06
CA VAL A 206 -8.40 2.00 13.83
C VAL A 206 -9.45 1.72 14.91
N THR A 207 -9.65 0.45 15.28
CA THR A 207 -10.61 0.09 16.35
C THR A 207 -10.17 0.60 17.72
N GLY A 208 -8.86 0.61 17.99
CA GLY A 208 -8.30 1.18 19.23
C GLY A 208 -8.47 2.70 19.37
N MET A 209 -8.59 3.41 18.23
CA MET A 209 -8.82 4.86 18.20
C MET A 209 -10.30 5.24 18.35
N LEU A 210 -11.24 4.31 18.10
CA LEU A 210 -12.68 4.62 18.09
C LEU A 210 -13.21 5.31 19.34
N PRO A 211 -12.82 4.96 20.58
CA PRO A 211 -13.33 5.66 21.77
C PRO A 211 -13.01 7.17 21.75
N THR A 212 -11.78 7.53 21.43
CA THR A 212 -11.34 8.94 21.34
C THR A 212 -12.02 9.64 20.17
N TYR A 213 -12.16 8.93 19.02
CA TYR A 213 -12.83 9.45 17.84
C TYR A 213 -14.31 9.73 18.07
N ILE A 214 -15.05 8.88 18.80
CA ILE A 214 -16.46 9.11 19.17
C ILE A 214 -16.60 10.36 20.02
N ASN A 215 -15.68 10.64 20.94
CA ASN A 215 -15.72 11.84 21.76
C ASN A 215 -15.61 13.12 20.92
N ILE A 216 -14.73 13.13 19.91
CA ILE A 216 -14.60 14.31 19.02
C ILE A 216 -15.79 14.45 18.07
N LEU A 217 -16.38 13.31 17.62
CA LEU A 217 -17.64 13.36 16.85
C LEU A 217 -18.80 13.91 17.68
N ALA A 218 -18.87 13.63 18.98
CA ALA A 218 -19.86 14.24 19.86
C ALA A 218 -19.68 15.76 19.93
N LEU A 219 -18.45 16.26 19.99
CA LEU A 219 -18.15 17.69 19.93
C LEU A 219 -18.59 18.30 18.59
N LEU A 220 -18.30 17.61 17.48
CA LEU A 220 -18.78 18.03 16.14
C LEU A 220 -20.30 18.11 16.06
N LEU A 221 -21.00 17.10 16.62
CA LEU A 221 -22.46 17.09 16.65
C LEU A 221 -23.01 18.29 17.47
N LEU A 222 -22.43 18.57 18.63
CA LEU A 222 -22.82 19.75 19.44
C LEU A 222 -22.57 21.05 18.69
N PHE A 223 -21.45 21.19 17.99
CA PHE A 223 -21.14 22.32 17.14
C PHE A 223 -22.21 22.50 16.04
N LEU A 224 -22.53 21.42 15.33
CA LEU A 224 -23.54 21.44 14.28
C LEU A 224 -24.93 21.79 14.82
N LEU A 225 -25.36 21.19 15.92
CA LEU A 225 -26.64 21.48 16.57
C LEU A 225 -26.73 22.94 16.99
N PHE A 226 -25.69 23.48 17.61
CA PHE A 226 -25.64 24.87 18.06
C PHE A 226 -25.78 25.84 16.90
N PHE A 227 -24.92 25.73 15.89
CA PHE A 227 -24.95 26.65 14.74
C PHE A 227 -26.19 26.49 13.88
N SER A 228 -26.71 25.26 13.75
CA SER A 228 -27.98 25.04 13.02
C SER A 228 -29.16 25.64 13.75
N TRP A 229 -29.20 25.58 15.08
CA TRP A 229 -30.24 26.23 15.86
C TRP A 229 -30.17 27.77 15.76
N VAL A 230 -28.97 28.31 15.87
CA VAL A 230 -28.73 29.77 15.70
C VAL A 230 -29.13 30.19 14.27
N ALA A 231 -28.79 29.44 13.23
CA ALA A 231 -29.17 29.70 11.86
C ALA A 231 -30.69 29.66 11.69
N TYR A 232 -31.36 28.63 12.22
CA TYR A 232 -32.81 28.48 12.15
C TYR A 232 -33.56 29.69 12.75
N VAL A 233 -33.10 30.20 13.91
CA VAL A 233 -33.72 31.35 14.59
C VAL A 233 -33.38 32.68 13.87
N ILE A 234 -32.13 32.91 13.50
CA ILE A 234 -31.72 34.20 12.88
C ILE A 234 -32.40 34.41 11.51
N PHE A 235 -32.55 33.32 10.75
CA PHE A 235 -33.07 33.42 9.38
C PHE A 235 -34.59 33.15 9.25
N GLU A 236 -35.33 33.01 10.37
CA GLU A 236 -36.75 32.65 10.39
C GLU A 236 -37.61 33.56 9.48
N ASP A 237 -37.43 34.88 9.51
CA ASP A 237 -38.19 35.86 8.77
C ASP A 237 -37.62 36.19 7.36
N THR A 238 -36.62 35.46 6.90
CA THR A 238 -35.93 35.72 5.63
C THR A 238 -36.40 34.83 4.49
N THR A 239 -35.99 35.15 3.24
CA THR A 239 -36.17 34.25 2.09
C THR A 239 -35.41 32.93 2.28
N GLN A 240 -34.38 32.92 3.08
CA GLN A 240 -33.59 31.73 3.44
C GLN A 240 -34.45 30.63 4.09
N SER A 241 -35.26 31.00 5.06
CA SER A 241 -36.21 30.08 5.74
C SER A 241 -37.20 29.45 4.79
N LYS A 242 -37.70 30.24 3.84
CA LYS A 242 -38.73 29.78 2.87
C LYS A 242 -38.19 28.82 1.81
N LEU A 243 -36.88 28.93 1.46
CA LEU A 243 -36.28 28.18 0.36
C LEU A 243 -35.44 27.03 0.83
N ILE A 244 -34.64 27.20 1.90
CA ILE A 244 -33.59 26.25 2.31
C ILE A 244 -33.76 25.79 3.75
N PHE A 245 -34.02 26.70 4.70
CA PHE A 245 -34.12 26.39 6.14
C PHE A 245 -35.61 26.17 6.56
N THR A 246 -36.33 25.34 5.80
CA THR A 246 -37.79 25.13 5.97
C THR A 246 -38.17 24.47 7.29
N SER A 247 -37.25 23.67 7.88
CA SER A 247 -37.41 23.04 9.20
C SER A 247 -36.07 22.95 9.89
N PHE A 248 -36.07 22.72 11.20
CA PHE A 248 -34.81 22.53 11.93
C PHE A 248 -34.01 21.34 11.42
N GLY A 249 -34.66 20.23 11.05
CA GLY A 249 -33.98 19.05 10.50
C GLY A 249 -33.32 19.34 9.16
N GLU A 250 -34.02 20.10 8.27
CA GLU A 250 -33.46 20.52 7.00
C GLU A 250 -32.31 21.51 7.20
N THR A 251 -32.44 22.46 8.11
CA THR A 251 -31.38 23.40 8.49
C THR A 251 -30.16 22.68 8.97
N LEU A 252 -30.30 21.66 9.85
CA LEU A 252 -29.21 20.86 10.36
C LEU A 252 -28.50 20.11 9.21
N MET A 253 -29.28 19.56 8.28
CA MET A 253 -28.71 18.85 7.12
C MET A 253 -27.95 19.79 6.21
N GLN A 254 -28.52 20.94 5.88
CA GLN A 254 -27.89 21.94 5.01
C GLN A 254 -26.61 22.54 5.66
N MET A 255 -26.63 22.77 6.98
CA MET A 255 -25.45 23.21 7.72
C MET A 255 -24.40 22.12 7.81
N PHE A 256 -24.77 20.83 7.92
CA PHE A 256 -23.83 19.72 7.81
C PHE A 256 -23.19 19.66 6.41
N ILE A 257 -23.97 19.82 5.34
CA ILE A 257 -23.44 19.88 3.97
C ILE A 257 -22.48 21.09 3.83
N LEU A 258 -22.83 22.25 4.41
CA LEU A 258 -21.95 23.42 4.41
C LEU A 258 -20.66 23.19 5.20
N PHE A 259 -20.70 22.40 6.28
CA PHE A 259 -19.49 21.98 7.00
C PHE A 259 -18.53 21.23 6.09
N THR A 260 -19.03 20.45 5.13
CA THR A 260 -18.21 19.78 4.11
C THR A 260 -17.82 20.71 2.94
N THR A 261 -18.26 21.96 2.95
CA THR A 261 -18.07 22.98 1.89
C THR A 261 -18.73 22.67 0.55
N SER A 262 -19.47 21.56 0.42
CA SER A 262 -19.99 21.05 -0.84
C SER A 262 -21.07 21.96 -1.47
N ASN A 263 -21.93 22.62 -0.65
CA ASN A 263 -23.00 23.53 -1.11
C ASN A 263 -22.63 25.02 -0.95
N ASN A 264 -21.36 25.33 -0.82
CA ASN A 264 -20.88 26.72 -0.75
C ASN A 264 -20.59 27.25 -2.18
N PRO A 265 -21.14 28.40 -2.63
CA PRO A 265 -21.89 29.40 -1.84
C PRO A 265 -23.42 29.24 -1.89
N ASP A 266 -23.99 28.28 -2.58
CA ASP A 266 -25.42 28.20 -2.93
C ASP A 266 -26.37 28.28 -1.73
N ILE A 267 -25.95 27.70 -0.61
CA ILE A 267 -26.75 27.66 0.62
C ILE A 267 -27.08 29.04 1.19
N TRP A 268 -26.21 30.01 1.10
CA TRP A 268 -26.37 31.32 1.75
C TRP A 268 -26.73 32.46 0.80
N ILE A 269 -26.78 32.20 -0.51
CA ILE A 269 -27.14 33.20 -1.51
C ILE A 269 -28.50 33.84 -1.25
N PRO A 270 -29.58 33.08 -0.87
CA PRO A 270 -30.88 33.71 -0.59
C PRO A 270 -30.81 34.74 0.55
N ALA A 271 -30.16 34.38 1.67
CA ALA A 271 -29.98 35.30 2.79
C ALA A 271 -29.11 36.52 2.44
N TYR A 272 -28.12 36.35 1.61
CA TYR A 272 -27.24 37.43 1.13
C TYR A 272 -27.96 38.41 0.22
N LYS A 273 -28.96 37.92 -0.55
CA LYS A 273 -29.83 38.80 -1.36
C LYS A 273 -30.74 39.68 -0.49
N ASP A 274 -31.22 39.18 0.64
CA ASP A 274 -32.02 39.94 1.59
C ASP A 274 -31.19 40.98 2.35
N SER A 275 -30.02 40.59 2.84
CA SER A 275 -29.11 41.50 3.53
C SER A 275 -27.65 41.07 3.33
N ARG A 276 -26.77 42.03 2.94
CA ARG A 276 -25.34 41.75 2.73
C ARG A 276 -24.59 41.32 4.01
N TRP A 277 -25.10 41.73 5.17
CA TRP A 277 -24.47 41.44 6.48
C TRP A 277 -24.67 39.98 6.91
N THR A 278 -25.63 39.26 6.36
CA THR A 278 -25.91 37.85 6.71
C THR A 278 -24.75 36.91 6.37
N VAL A 279 -23.92 37.29 5.41
CA VAL A 279 -22.71 36.52 5.06
C VAL A 279 -21.75 36.35 6.23
N LEU A 280 -21.72 37.31 7.18
CA LEU A 280 -20.82 37.22 8.33
C LEU A 280 -21.09 36.00 9.21
N PHE A 281 -22.35 35.59 9.33
CA PHE A 281 -22.71 34.35 10.03
C PHE A 281 -22.11 33.13 9.36
N PHE A 282 -22.25 33.03 8.04
CA PHE A 282 -21.72 31.87 7.29
C PHE A 282 -20.18 31.87 7.23
N VAL A 283 -19.56 33.03 7.13
CA VAL A 283 -18.09 33.18 7.24
C VAL A 283 -17.61 32.70 8.61
N LEU A 284 -18.25 33.14 9.70
CA LEU A 284 -17.90 32.70 11.05
C LEU A 284 -18.07 31.16 11.18
N TYR A 285 -19.18 30.63 10.66
CA TYR A 285 -19.45 29.19 10.69
C TYR A 285 -18.37 28.39 9.93
N ILE A 286 -18.01 28.81 8.72
CA ILE A 286 -16.99 28.15 7.90
C ILE A 286 -15.62 28.23 8.57
N LEU A 287 -15.24 29.40 9.10
CA LEU A 287 -13.99 29.56 9.84
C LEU A 287 -13.92 28.65 11.08
N ALA A 288 -15.00 28.61 11.87
CA ALA A 288 -15.05 27.76 13.05
C ALA A 288 -15.16 26.28 12.70
N GLY A 289 -16.01 25.91 11.73
CA GLY A 289 -16.24 24.52 11.35
C GLY A 289 -15.10 23.93 10.53
N VAL A 290 -14.83 24.54 9.37
CA VAL A 290 -13.89 23.95 8.40
C VAL A 290 -12.44 24.11 8.85
N TYR A 291 -12.05 25.33 9.30
CA TYR A 291 -10.65 25.58 9.63
C TYR A 291 -10.29 25.23 11.08
N PHE A 292 -11.24 25.28 12.01
CA PHE A 292 -10.95 24.94 13.42
C PHE A 292 -11.38 23.51 13.76
N VAL A 293 -12.67 23.16 13.63
CA VAL A 293 -13.17 21.83 14.05
C VAL A 293 -12.59 20.69 13.21
N THR A 294 -12.48 20.84 11.89
CA THR A 294 -11.89 19.80 11.04
C THR A 294 -10.42 19.56 11.37
N ASN A 295 -9.65 20.63 11.62
CA ASN A 295 -8.24 20.49 12.01
C ASN A 295 -8.09 19.93 13.44
N LEU A 296 -9.04 20.21 14.33
CA LEU A 296 -9.10 19.59 15.66
C LEU A 296 -9.37 18.08 15.55
N ILE A 297 -10.27 17.67 14.65
CA ILE A 297 -10.51 16.24 14.36
C ILE A 297 -9.21 15.59 13.85
N LEU A 298 -8.52 16.21 12.90
CA LEU A 298 -7.25 15.72 12.38
C LEU A 298 -6.20 15.57 13.51
N ALA A 299 -6.07 16.57 14.38
CA ALA A 299 -5.12 16.52 15.49
C ALA A 299 -5.42 15.38 16.48
N VAL A 300 -6.70 15.18 16.83
CA VAL A 300 -7.11 14.09 17.74
C VAL A 300 -6.93 12.72 17.08
N VAL A 301 -7.23 12.58 15.78
CA VAL A 301 -6.97 11.35 15.03
C VAL A 301 -5.47 11.04 15.00
N TYR A 302 -4.64 12.05 14.74
CA TYR A 302 -3.18 11.92 14.73
C TYR A 302 -2.63 11.46 16.07
N ASP A 303 -2.99 12.13 17.16
CA ASP A 303 -2.53 11.81 18.52
C ASP A 303 -2.96 10.40 18.94
N SER A 304 -4.24 10.06 18.71
CA SER A 304 -4.76 8.70 18.95
C SER A 304 -4.05 7.63 18.14
N PHE A 305 -3.76 7.92 16.87
CA PHE A 305 -3.02 7.01 15.98
C PHE A 305 -1.61 6.76 16.53
N LYS A 306 -0.87 7.81 16.85
CA LYS A 306 0.48 7.75 17.40
C LYS A 306 0.52 6.91 18.68
N SER A 307 -0.41 7.17 19.62
CA SER A 307 -0.53 6.39 20.85
C SER A 307 -0.81 4.89 20.62
N GLN A 308 -1.67 4.53 19.66
CA GLN A 308 -1.94 3.14 19.34
C GLN A 308 -0.73 2.47 18.65
N LEU A 309 -0.01 3.21 17.82
CA LEU A 309 1.18 2.71 17.13
C LEU A 309 2.30 2.42 18.15
N VAL A 310 2.53 3.30 19.12
CA VAL A 310 3.48 3.07 20.25
C VAL A 310 3.17 1.78 20.97
N LYS A 311 1.92 1.57 21.36
CA LYS A 311 1.50 0.34 22.05
C LYS A 311 1.76 -0.91 21.21
N GLN A 312 1.53 -0.82 19.89
CA GLN A 312 1.74 -1.94 18.97
C GLN A 312 3.23 -2.27 18.82
N VAL A 313 4.08 -1.24 18.62
CA VAL A 313 5.53 -1.41 18.46
C VAL A 313 6.15 -1.92 19.77
N SER A 314 5.81 -1.35 20.91
CA SER A 314 6.29 -1.81 22.22
C SER A 314 5.91 -3.28 22.47
N ALA A 315 4.67 -3.68 22.21
CA ALA A 315 4.24 -5.06 22.37
C ALA A 315 4.97 -6.03 21.40
N MET A 316 5.30 -5.57 20.18
CA MET A 316 6.12 -6.36 19.25
C MET A 316 7.55 -6.53 19.73
N ASP A 317 8.17 -5.46 20.25
CA ASP A 317 9.54 -5.51 20.79
C ASP A 317 9.66 -6.41 22.01
N ASP A 318 8.70 -6.34 22.92
CA ASP A 318 8.65 -7.22 24.08
C ASP A 318 8.52 -8.70 23.67
N MET A 319 7.67 -8.98 22.70
CA MET A 319 7.53 -10.32 22.16
C MET A 319 8.82 -10.78 21.46
N ARG A 320 9.43 -9.90 20.62
CA ARG A 320 10.71 -10.17 19.94
C ARG A 320 11.82 -10.51 20.94
N LYS A 321 12.02 -9.69 21.96
CA LYS A 321 13.01 -9.92 23.01
C LYS A 321 12.76 -11.22 23.77
N LYS A 322 11.51 -11.51 24.14
CA LYS A 322 11.13 -12.76 24.82
C LYS A 322 11.47 -14.00 24.00
N VAL A 323 11.15 -13.97 22.71
CA VAL A 323 11.36 -15.11 21.80
C VAL A 323 12.83 -15.27 21.48
N LEU A 324 13.59 -14.18 21.22
CA LEU A 324 15.04 -14.22 21.01
C LEU A 324 15.78 -14.73 22.24
N LYS A 325 15.39 -14.34 23.45
CA LYS A 325 15.93 -14.88 24.70
C LYS A 325 15.76 -16.41 24.78
N LYS A 326 14.60 -16.94 24.38
CA LYS A 326 14.39 -18.40 24.33
C LYS A 326 15.27 -19.07 23.28
N SER A 327 15.43 -18.44 22.09
CA SER A 327 16.34 -18.94 21.05
C SER A 327 17.78 -19.00 21.55
N PHE A 328 18.25 -17.95 22.21
CA PHE A 328 19.58 -17.90 22.83
C PHE A 328 19.79 -19.04 23.83
N ASN A 329 18.87 -19.21 24.78
CA ASN A 329 18.95 -20.25 25.82
C ASN A 329 18.89 -21.69 25.26
N LEU A 330 18.30 -21.90 24.08
CA LEU A 330 18.33 -23.22 23.41
C LEU A 330 19.69 -23.55 22.84
N ILE A 331 20.48 -22.54 22.46
CA ILE A 331 21.83 -22.71 21.89
C ILE A 331 22.87 -22.78 23.03
N ASP A 332 22.71 -21.91 24.05
CA ASP A 332 23.58 -21.88 25.24
C ASP A 332 23.16 -22.95 26.25
N GLU A 333 23.47 -24.22 25.96
CA GLU A 333 23.12 -25.37 26.80
C GLU A 333 23.76 -25.33 28.17
N ASN A 334 24.98 -24.80 28.25
CA ASN A 334 25.77 -24.80 29.47
C ASN A 334 25.54 -23.58 30.37
N ASN A 335 24.61 -22.67 29.97
CA ASN A 335 24.32 -21.40 30.64
C ASN A 335 25.59 -20.55 30.87
N VAL A 336 26.46 -20.52 29.89
CA VAL A 336 27.71 -19.75 29.92
C VAL A 336 27.44 -18.25 29.76
N GLY A 337 26.32 -17.89 29.16
CA GLY A 337 25.87 -16.51 28.94
C GLY A 337 26.37 -15.88 27.63
N PHE A 338 27.09 -16.63 26.79
CA PHE A 338 27.56 -16.17 25.48
C PHE A 338 27.55 -17.29 24.44
N LEU A 339 27.50 -16.93 23.15
CA LEU A 339 27.58 -17.82 22.01
C LEU A 339 28.88 -17.62 21.24
N ASN A 340 29.50 -18.73 20.85
CA ASN A 340 30.71 -18.72 20.03
C ASN A 340 30.37 -18.60 18.54
N LYS A 341 31.33 -18.15 17.74
CA LYS A 341 31.20 -17.99 16.28
C LYS A 341 30.66 -19.23 15.56
N ASP A 342 31.11 -20.41 15.93
CA ASP A 342 30.71 -21.69 15.32
C ASP A 342 29.21 -21.98 15.61
N GLN A 343 28.73 -21.66 16.81
CA GLN A 343 27.31 -21.80 17.19
C GLN A 343 26.43 -20.84 16.39
N CYS A 344 26.89 -19.61 16.18
CA CYS A 344 26.17 -18.63 15.36
C CYS A 344 26.13 -19.04 13.88
N ILE A 345 27.20 -19.59 13.32
CA ILE A 345 27.25 -20.09 11.95
C ILE A 345 26.23 -21.24 11.75
N LEU A 346 26.15 -22.18 12.68
CA LEU A 346 25.16 -23.25 12.63
C LEU A 346 23.71 -22.71 12.69
N LEU A 347 23.47 -21.67 13.49
CA LEU A 347 22.19 -20.99 13.52
C LEU A 347 21.88 -20.32 12.16
N PHE A 348 22.84 -19.62 11.57
CA PHE A 348 22.67 -18.94 10.28
C PHE A 348 22.40 -19.91 9.12
N GLU A 349 23.04 -21.09 9.13
CA GLU A 349 22.73 -22.15 8.17
C GLU A 349 21.28 -22.63 8.26
N GLU A 350 20.77 -22.82 9.47
CA GLU A 350 19.37 -23.25 9.67
C GLU A 350 18.37 -22.12 9.35
N LEU A 351 18.70 -20.84 9.64
CA LEU A 351 17.88 -19.69 9.30
C LEU A 351 17.63 -19.56 7.80
N ASN A 352 18.57 -19.99 6.96
CA ASN A 352 18.40 -19.98 5.51
C ASN A 352 17.27 -20.88 4.99
N HIS A 353 16.68 -21.73 5.82
CA HIS A 353 15.51 -22.52 5.47
C HIS A 353 14.21 -21.70 5.59
N TYR A 354 14.21 -20.60 6.33
CA TYR A 354 13.04 -19.74 6.55
C TYR A 354 12.98 -18.60 5.53
N ARG A 355 11.81 -17.98 5.39
CA ARG A 355 11.55 -16.94 4.38
C ARG A 355 11.55 -15.53 4.92
N THR A 356 11.31 -15.37 6.18
CA THR A 356 11.08 -14.05 6.80
C THR A 356 12.34 -13.21 6.78
N LEU A 357 13.49 -13.82 7.04
CA LEU A 357 14.78 -13.16 6.98
C LEU A 357 15.45 -13.35 5.60
N PRO A 358 16.29 -12.39 5.15
CA PRO A 358 17.11 -12.54 3.95
C PRO A 358 18.00 -13.76 4.06
N LYS A 359 18.25 -14.44 2.93
CA LYS A 359 19.21 -15.55 2.89
C LYS A 359 20.62 -15.02 3.04
N ILE A 360 21.38 -15.67 3.91
CA ILE A 360 22.74 -15.33 4.29
C ILE A 360 23.69 -16.19 3.46
N SER A 361 24.64 -15.58 2.76
CA SER A 361 25.72 -16.31 2.07
C SER A 361 26.83 -16.69 3.05
N ASN A 362 27.59 -17.73 2.72
CA ASN A 362 28.73 -18.17 3.57
C ASN A 362 29.78 -17.07 3.79
N GLU A 363 29.94 -16.15 2.83
CA GLU A 363 30.84 -15.01 2.92
C GLU A 363 30.31 -13.94 3.91
N GLU A 364 29.00 -13.84 4.08
CA GLU A 364 28.36 -12.87 4.96
C GLU A 364 28.27 -13.33 6.41
N PHE A 365 28.42 -14.63 6.71
CA PHE A 365 28.36 -15.14 8.09
C PHE A 365 29.33 -14.44 9.03
N GLY A 366 30.58 -14.26 8.56
CA GLY A 366 31.61 -13.56 9.34
C GLY A 366 31.27 -12.09 9.55
N LEU A 367 30.79 -11.41 8.52
CA LEU A 367 30.43 -9.99 8.57
C LEU A 367 29.24 -9.72 9.50
N ILE A 368 28.25 -10.61 9.50
CA ILE A 368 27.09 -10.52 10.41
C ILE A 368 27.55 -10.73 11.85
N PHE A 369 28.41 -11.75 12.09
CA PHE A 369 28.94 -12.00 13.41
C PHE A 369 29.75 -10.80 13.94
N ASP A 370 30.64 -10.26 13.11
CA ASP A 370 31.48 -9.10 13.47
C ASP A 370 30.64 -7.81 13.64
N SER A 371 29.47 -7.75 13.02
CA SER A 371 28.50 -6.63 13.18
C SER A 371 27.64 -6.77 14.43
N LEU A 372 27.50 -7.98 14.98
CA LEU A 372 26.76 -8.25 16.21
C LEU A 372 27.65 -8.09 17.44
N ASP A 373 28.94 -8.41 17.31
CA ASP A 373 29.95 -8.31 18.39
C ASP A 373 30.36 -6.85 18.58
N ASP A 374 29.55 -6.08 19.29
CA ASP A 374 29.84 -4.69 19.61
C ASP A 374 30.93 -4.54 20.66
N THR A 375 31.12 -5.56 21.50
CA THR A 375 32.16 -5.58 22.56
C THR A 375 33.56 -5.95 22.03
N GLY A 376 33.63 -6.61 20.87
CA GLY A 376 34.89 -7.05 20.23
C GLY A 376 35.61 -8.21 20.95
N ASP A 377 34.83 -9.01 21.71
CA ASP A 377 35.37 -10.15 22.49
C ASP A 377 35.25 -11.49 21.73
N PHE A 378 34.84 -11.49 20.47
CA PHE A 378 34.57 -12.65 19.61
C PHE A 378 33.51 -13.61 20.17
N GLN A 379 32.60 -13.11 21.00
CA GLN A 379 31.49 -13.82 21.59
C GLN A 379 30.24 -12.96 21.46
N ILE A 380 29.07 -13.57 21.36
CA ILE A 380 27.80 -12.87 21.31
C ILE A 380 27.08 -13.07 22.64
N ASN A 381 26.90 -12.01 23.39
CA ASN A 381 26.11 -12.01 24.61
C ASN A 381 24.60 -11.86 24.30
N LEU A 382 23.72 -11.95 25.32
CA LEU A 382 22.27 -11.87 25.13
C LEU A 382 21.81 -10.50 24.61
N GLU A 383 22.45 -9.41 25.04
CA GLU A 383 22.12 -8.04 24.61
C GLU A 383 22.41 -7.86 23.11
N GLU A 384 23.57 -8.29 22.67
CA GLU A 384 23.99 -8.30 21.26
C GLU A 384 23.10 -9.23 20.40
N PHE A 385 22.67 -10.36 20.98
CA PHE A 385 21.77 -11.29 20.29
C PHE A 385 20.39 -10.70 20.01
N TYR A 386 19.92 -9.72 20.77
CA TYR A 386 18.66 -9.04 20.47
C TYR A 386 18.70 -8.28 19.14
N ASP A 387 19.87 -7.87 18.67
CA ASP A 387 20.04 -7.20 17.39
C ASP A 387 20.23 -8.16 16.20
N LEU A 388 20.13 -9.48 16.44
CA LEU A 388 20.33 -10.52 15.41
C LEU A 388 19.51 -10.29 14.15
N CYS A 389 18.20 -10.02 14.28
CA CYS A 389 17.32 -9.79 13.14
C CYS A 389 17.74 -8.55 12.34
N ASN A 390 18.17 -7.49 13.03
CA ASN A 390 18.67 -6.27 12.42
C ASN A 390 20.00 -6.48 11.68
N ALA A 391 20.92 -7.24 12.24
CA ALA A 391 22.20 -7.57 11.62
C ALA A 391 22.05 -8.43 10.37
N ILE A 392 21.15 -9.44 10.38
CA ILE A 392 20.87 -10.31 9.23
C ILE A 392 20.19 -9.51 8.10
N ALA A 393 19.35 -8.55 8.45
CA ALA A 393 18.68 -7.72 7.45
C ALA A 393 19.62 -6.67 6.81
N GLN A 394 20.80 -6.41 7.37
CA GLN A 394 21.82 -5.56 6.75
C GLN A 394 22.40 -6.25 5.50
N LYS A 395 22.29 -5.57 4.36
CA LYS A 395 22.99 -6.00 3.14
C LYS A 395 24.39 -5.39 3.13
N PHE A 396 25.40 -6.22 3.31
CA PHE A 396 26.78 -5.82 3.13
C PHE A 396 27.04 -5.57 1.65
N SER A 397 27.35 -4.34 1.28
CA SER A 397 27.70 -4.02 -0.09
C SER A 397 29.19 -4.19 -0.29
N LYS A 398 29.59 -5.11 -1.19
CA LYS A 398 30.99 -5.16 -1.65
C LYS A 398 31.43 -3.79 -2.17
N GLU A 399 32.66 -3.40 -1.86
CA GLU A 399 33.33 -2.24 -2.48
C GLU A 399 33.22 -2.28 -4.00
N ASP A 400 33.41 -1.13 -4.65
CA ASP A 400 33.23 -0.94 -6.09
C ASP A 400 33.77 -2.12 -6.92
N VAL A 401 32.88 -2.73 -7.70
CA VAL A 401 33.26 -3.84 -8.57
C VAL A 401 34.06 -3.28 -9.75
N HIS A 402 35.18 -3.90 -10.06
CA HIS A 402 36.00 -3.52 -11.22
C HIS A 402 35.17 -3.48 -12.50
N SER A 403 35.34 -2.42 -13.28
CA SER A 403 34.60 -2.22 -14.53
C SER A 403 34.97 -3.26 -15.58
N CYS A 404 33.99 -3.76 -16.32
CA CYS A 404 34.24 -4.63 -17.47
C CYS A 404 35.20 -4.02 -18.51
N PHE A 405 35.33 -2.70 -18.57
CA PHE A 405 36.22 -1.95 -19.46
C PHE A 405 37.71 -2.03 -19.03
N GLU A 406 37.99 -2.46 -17.82
CA GLU A 406 39.36 -2.69 -17.35
C GLU A 406 40.05 -3.87 -18.06
N LYS A 407 39.30 -4.69 -18.82
CA LYS A 407 39.88 -5.67 -19.74
C LYS A 407 40.73 -5.05 -20.84
N PHE A 408 40.57 -3.74 -21.09
CA PHE A 408 41.35 -2.98 -22.07
C PHE A 408 42.11 -1.83 -21.39
N PRO A 409 43.12 -2.08 -20.57
CA PRO A 409 43.80 -1.09 -19.72
C PRO A 409 44.44 0.04 -20.51
N SER A 410 44.97 -0.22 -21.69
CA SER A 410 45.64 0.77 -22.55
C SER A 410 44.68 1.90 -23.02
N ILE A 411 43.37 1.62 -23.17
CA ILE A 411 42.34 2.60 -23.58
C ILE A 411 41.67 3.18 -22.34
N TYR A 412 41.34 2.35 -21.36
CA TYR A 412 40.55 2.75 -20.19
C TYR A 412 41.35 3.65 -19.22
N HIS A 413 42.68 3.50 -19.13
CA HIS A 413 43.59 4.32 -18.34
C HIS A 413 44.39 5.35 -19.16
N ALA A 414 44.00 5.57 -20.44
CA ALA A 414 44.61 6.62 -21.24
C ALA A 414 44.28 8.01 -20.63
N ARG A 415 45.20 8.97 -20.77
CA ARG A 415 45.06 10.31 -20.20
C ARG A 415 43.73 10.99 -20.57
N LEU A 416 43.29 10.89 -21.82
CA LEU A 416 42.00 11.40 -22.27
C LEU A 416 40.81 10.69 -21.59
N SER A 417 40.90 9.39 -21.37
CA SER A 417 39.86 8.62 -20.68
C SER A 417 39.74 9.04 -19.21
N GLU A 418 40.85 9.27 -18.52
CA GLU A 418 40.86 9.73 -17.13
C GLU A 418 40.28 11.16 -16.99
N GLU A 419 40.60 12.05 -17.92
CA GLU A 419 40.02 13.40 -17.98
C GLU A 419 38.52 13.34 -18.25
N LEU A 420 38.06 12.47 -19.17
CA LEU A 420 36.64 12.26 -19.47
C LEU A 420 35.88 11.71 -18.24
N LYS A 421 36.43 10.70 -17.55
CA LYS A 421 35.83 10.15 -16.32
C LYS A 421 35.73 11.22 -15.22
N ARG A 422 36.75 12.04 -15.06
CA ARG A 422 36.77 13.14 -14.09
C ARG A 422 35.72 14.20 -14.46
N PHE A 423 35.58 14.53 -15.74
CA PHE A 423 34.56 15.44 -16.22
C PHE A 423 33.15 14.90 -15.96
N VAL A 424 32.85 13.64 -16.31
CA VAL A 424 31.54 13.01 -16.12
C VAL A 424 31.16 12.88 -14.63
N LYS A 425 32.16 12.62 -13.77
CA LYS A 425 31.95 12.57 -12.31
C LYS A 425 31.91 13.97 -11.66
N GLY A 426 32.24 15.02 -12.39
CA GLY A 426 32.31 16.38 -11.90
C GLY A 426 30.97 17.12 -11.91
N PRO A 427 30.84 18.21 -11.10
CA PRO A 427 29.61 18.98 -11.02
C PRO A 427 29.28 19.72 -12.33
N VAL A 428 30.28 20.06 -13.15
CA VAL A 428 30.10 20.74 -14.43
C VAL A 428 29.22 19.91 -15.39
N PHE A 429 29.46 18.60 -15.44
CA PHE A 429 28.67 17.68 -16.27
C PHE A 429 27.19 17.65 -15.82
N VAL A 430 26.95 17.63 -14.51
CA VAL A 430 25.58 17.67 -13.96
C VAL A 430 24.87 18.97 -14.36
N HIS A 431 25.55 20.12 -14.30
CA HIS A 431 24.97 21.40 -14.70
C HIS A 431 24.67 21.46 -16.21
N ILE A 432 25.54 20.89 -17.06
CA ILE A 432 25.30 20.82 -18.51
C ILE A 432 24.05 19.97 -18.80
N ILE A 433 23.94 18.79 -18.18
CA ILE A 433 22.76 17.93 -18.33
C ILE A 433 21.49 18.60 -17.82
N THR A 434 21.55 19.28 -16.67
CA THR A 434 20.41 20.05 -16.14
C THR A 434 19.99 21.17 -17.11
N ALA A 435 20.93 21.91 -17.69
CA ALA A 435 20.63 22.92 -18.69
C ALA A 435 20.00 22.34 -19.96
N LEU A 436 20.49 21.17 -20.40
CA LEU A 436 19.93 20.44 -21.54
C LEU A 436 18.49 19.99 -21.27
N LEU A 437 18.19 19.51 -20.06
CA LEU A 437 16.84 19.11 -19.65
C LEU A 437 15.88 20.31 -19.58
N VAL A 438 16.34 21.47 -19.07
CA VAL A 438 15.55 22.72 -19.04
C VAL A 438 15.26 23.22 -20.46
N LEU A 439 16.25 23.15 -21.36
CA LEU A 439 16.07 23.53 -22.76
C LEU A 439 15.06 22.61 -23.47
N ASN A 440 15.14 21.32 -23.21
CA ASN A 440 14.16 20.35 -23.73
C ASN A 440 12.75 20.62 -23.18
N LEU A 441 12.62 20.94 -21.87
CA LEU A 441 11.35 21.33 -21.28
C LEU A 441 10.77 22.57 -21.98
N ALA A 442 11.59 23.60 -22.19
CA ALA A 442 11.16 24.80 -22.90
C ALA A 442 10.68 24.47 -24.34
N ALA A 443 11.39 23.57 -25.04
CA ALA A 443 10.98 23.11 -26.37
C ALA A 443 9.61 22.43 -26.35
N VAL A 444 9.36 21.53 -25.38
CA VAL A 444 8.05 20.84 -25.23
C VAL A 444 6.92 21.84 -24.89
N ILE A 445 7.17 22.84 -24.04
CA ILE A 445 6.18 23.87 -23.72
C ILE A 445 5.86 24.71 -24.97
N ILE A 446 6.87 25.12 -25.72
CA ILE A 446 6.66 25.88 -26.96
C ILE A 446 5.88 25.04 -27.99
N GLU A 447 6.24 23.77 -28.17
CA GLU A 447 5.50 22.86 -29.04
C GLU A 447 4.03 22.74 -28.64
N SER A 448 3.75 22.57 -27.34
CA SER A 448 2.39 22.40 -26.84
C SER A 448 1.54 23.68 -26.89
N THR A 449 2.17 24.87 -26.86
CA THR A 449 1.46 26.17 -26.92
C THR A 449 1.25 26.66 -28.36
N LEU A 450 2.11 26.24 -29.29
CA LEU A 450 1.91 26.52 -30.71
C LEU A 450 0.90 25.50 -31.24
N ASP A 451 -0.28 25.95 -31.63
CA ASP A 451 -1.32 25.11 -32.22
C ASP A 451 -0.81 24.59 -33.58
N LEU A 452 -0.23 23.38 -33.56
CA LEU A 452 0.55 22.80 -34.65
C LEU A 452 -0.35 22.11 -35.71
N SER A 453 -1.31 22.86 -36.22
CA SER A 453 -2.12 22.41 -37.35
C SER A 453 -1.32 22.30 -38.69
N ASN A 454 -0.10 22.87 -38.75
CA ASN A 454 0.76 22.85 -39.90
C ASN A 454 1.75 21.67 -39.89
N SER A 455 1.60 20.74 -40.85
CA SER A 455 2.43 19.54 -41.00
C SER A 455 3.94 19.79 -41.16
N SER A 456 4.37 20.97 -41.61
CA SER A 456 5.78 21.33 -41.75
C SER A 456 6.43 21.70 -40.43
N SER A 457 5.74 22.41 -39.57
CA SER A 457 6.21 22.78 -38.21
C SER A 457 6.32 21.56 -37.30
N GLN A 458 5.41 20.59 -37.44
CA GLN A 458 5.42 19.35 -36.67
C GLN A 458 6.67 18.51 -36.97
N LYS A 459 7.14 18.45 -38.24
CA LYS A 459 8.38 17.75 -38.59
C LYS A 459 9.63 18.33 -37.97
N ILE A 460 9.70 19.66 -37.82
CA ILE A 460 10.84 20.33 -37.21
C ILE A 460 10.90 19.99 -35.69
N TRP A 461 9.76 20.02 -34.99
CA TRP A 461 9.70 19.65 -33.58
C TRP A 461 10.06 18.20 -33.34
N GLN A 462 9.60 17.27 -34.19
CA GLN A 462 9.99 15.86 -34.12
C GLN A 462 11.51 15.67 -34.31
N LEU A 463 12.13 16.44 -35.19
CA LEU A 463 13.58 16.40 -35.37
C LEU A 463 14.34 16.93 -34.16
N ILE A 464 13.86 18.02 -33.58
CA ILE A 464 14.44 18.60 -32.34
C ILE A 464 14.39 17.58 -31.20
N GLU A 465 13.25 16.93 -31.02
CA GLU A 465 13.09 15.91 -29.99
C GLU A 465 13.97 14.68 -30.21
N PHE A 466 14.09 14.23 -31.44
CA PHE A 466 14.99 13.14 -31.80
C PHE A 466 16.45 13.47 -31.45
N ILE A 467 16.89 14.70 -31.69
CA ILE A 467 18.23 15.17 -31.32
C ILE A 467 18.40 15.11 -29.78
N PHE A 468 17.43 15.58 -29.01
CA PHE A 468 17.49 15.48 -27.56
C PHE A 468 17.52 14.04 -27.07
N GLY A 469 16.72 13.13 -27.66
CA GLY A 469 16.72 11.72 -27.34
C GLY A 469 18.10 11.09 -27.47
N TRP A 470 18.79 11.35 -28.59
CA TRP A 470 20.15 10.84 -28.82
C TRP A 470 21.20 11.49 -27.91
N LEU A 471 21.05 12.75 -27.55
CA LEU A 471 21.93 13.40 -26.57
C LEU A 471 21.83 12.68 -25.21
N TYR A 472 20.64 12.24 -24.80
CA TYR A 472 20.46 11.45 -23.57
C TYR A 472 21.05 10.04 -23.68
N VAL A 473 21.04 9.42 -24.86
CA VAL A 473 21.75 8.16 -25.10
C VAL A 473 23.25 8.34 -24.90
N VAL A 474 23.81 9.40 -25.46
CA VAL A 474 25.25 9.73 -25.30
C VAL A 474 25.58 9.95 -23.81
N GLU A 475 24.75 10.70 -23.09
CA GLU A 475 24.92 10.88 -21.63
C GLU A 475 24.92 9.53 -20.90
N MET A 476 23.94 8.68 -21.17
CA MET A 476 23.81 7.36 -20.56
C MET A 476 25.06 6.51 -20.84
N LEU A 477 25.55 6.47 -22.08
CA LEU A 477 26.76 5.74 -22.45
C LEU A 477 28.00 6.29 -21.75
N LEU A 478 28.13 7.60 -21.62
CA LEU A 478 29.23 8.25 -20.87
C LEU A 478 29.20 7.90 -19.39
N LYS A 479 28.01 7.88 -18.77
CA LYS A 479 27.86 7.44 -17.39
C LYS A 479 28.23 5.97 -17.21
N ILE A 480 27.74 5.07 -18.10
CA ILE A 480 28.07 3.63 -18.07
C ILE A 480 29.59 3.42 -18.21
N TYR A 481 30.22 4.17 -19.12
CA TYR A 481 31.68 4.09 -19.32
C TYR A 481 32.46 4.57 -18.06
N SER A 482 32.02 5.67 -17.44
CA SER A 482 32.71 6.30 -16.32
C SER A 482 32.55 5.59 -14.98
N TYR A 483 31.37 5.04 -14.70
CA TYR A 483 31.06 4.31 -13.45
C TYR A 483 31.26 2.80 -13.57
N GLY A 484 31.31 2.26 -14.79
CA GLY A 484 31.22 0.83 -15.05
C GLY A 484 29.77 0.33 -15.00
N PHE A 485 29.45 -0.68 -15.81
CA PHE A 485 28.07 -1.17 -15.96
C PHE A 485 27.45 -1.65 -14.65
N VAL A 486 28.21 -2.38 -13.82
CA VAL A 486 27.72 -2.93 -12.55
C VAL A 486 27.43 -1.83 -11.54
N ASN A 487 28.35 -0.86 -11.37
CA ASN A 487 28.19 0.23 -10.45
C ASN A 487 27.10 1.21 -10.93
N TYR A 488 26.98 1.44 -12.24
CA TYR A 488 25.90 2.23 -12.83
C TYR A 488 24.54 1.61 -12.52
N TRP A 489 24.39 0.27 -12.70
CA TRP A 489 23.13 -0.44 -12.47
C TRP A 489 22.76 -0.59 -10.99
N ARG A 490 23.69 -0.38 -10.10
CA ARG A 490 23.48 -0.46 -8.64
C ARG A 490 22.71 0.77 -8.10
N ASP A 491 22.92 1.94 -8.69
CA ASP A 491 22.19 3.15 -8.33
C ASP A 491 20.78 3.15 -8.95
N GLY A 492 19.75 3.32 -8.08
CA GLY A 492 18.34 3.36 -8.50
C GLY A 492 18.04 4.51 -9.46
N GLY A 493 18.70 5.68 -9.26
CA GLY A 493 18.56 6.84 -10.13
C GLY A 493 19.06 6.54 -11.55
N ASN A 494 20.21 5.91 -11.68
CA ASN A 494 20.76 5.53 -12.97
C ASN A 494 19.93 4.46 -13.70
N ARG A 495 19.34 3.50 -12.96
CA ARG A 495 18.38 2.53 -13.54
C ARG A 495 17.15 3.21 -14.11
N PHE A 496 16.60 4.17 -13.37
CA PHE A 496 15.46 4.96 -13.80
C PHE A 496 15.79 5.79 -15.04
N ASP A 497 16.94 6.48 -15.08
CA ASP A 497 17.43 7.23 -16.24
C ASP A 497 17.61 6.33 -17.46
N PHE A 498 18.12 5.11 -17.27
CA PHE A 498 18.28 4.12 -18.34
C PHE A 498 16.95 3.72 -18.96
N VAL A 499 15.98 3.31 -18.10
CA VAL A 499 14.67 2.85 -18.57
C VAL A 499 13.93 3.98 -19.30
N ILE A 500 13.92 5.19 -18.75
CA ILE A 500 13.26 6.33 -19.38
C ILE A 500 13.92 6.67 -20.72
N THR A 501 15.25 6.72 -20.77
CA THR A 501 15.97 7.00 -22.03
C THR A 501 15.65 5.95 -23.10
N LEU A 502 15.61 4.67 -22.71
CA LEU A 502 15.26 3.59 -23.61
C LEU A 502 13.83 3.72 -24.15
N VAL A 503 12.85 3.96 -23.26
CA VAL A 503 11.44 4.14 -23.65
C VAL A 503 11.27 5.32 -24.60
N ILE A 504 11.93 6.45 -24.32
CA ILE A 504 11.86 7.64 -25.16
C ILE A 504 12.45 7.36 -26.56
N VAL A 505 13.66 6.81 -26.62
CA VAL A 505 14.34 6.54 -27.91
C VAL A 505 13.59 5.51 -28.75
N VAL A 506 13.07 4.45 -28.12
CA VAL A 506 12.22 3.46 -28.80
C VAL A 506 10.94 4.13 -29.30
N GLY A 507 10.28 4.95 -28.47
CA GLY A 507 9.08 5.68 -28.85
C GLY A 507 9.29 6.63 -30.01
N GLU A 508 10.37 7.43 -30.00
CA GLU A 508 10.71 8.36 -31.07
C GLU A 508 11.09 7.64 -32.37
N THR A 509 11.85 6.55 -32.24
CA THR A 509 12.25 5.74 -33.39
C THR A 509 11.02 5.09 -34.04
N MET A 510 10.09 4.56 -33.24
CA MET A 510 8.82 4.00 -33.70
C MET A 510 7.95 5.06 -34.37
N THR A 511 7.90 6.29 -33.84
CA THR A 511 7.14 7.41 -34.41
C THR A 511 7.68 7.77 -35.82
N ILE A 512 9.00 7.84 -35.98
CA ILE A 512 9.64 8.11 -37.27
C ILE A 512 9.41 6.93 -38.20
N ALA A 513 9.52 5.69 -37.76
CA ALA A 513 9.28 4.49 -38.57
C ALA A 513 7.79 4.35 -38.97
N ALA A 514 6.86 4.71 -38.10
CA ALA A 514 5.42 4.70 -38.40
C ALA A 514 5.02 5.71 -39.46
N THR A 515 5.71 6.85 -39.54
CA THR A 515 5.54 7.83 -40.62
C THR A 515 6.00 7.26 -41.98
N ILE A 516 6.81 6.19 -41.97
CA ILE A 516 7.40 5.62 -43.20
C ILE A 516 6.57 4.48 -43.77
N ALA A 517 5.83 3.66 -43.03
CA ALA A 517 5.11 2.55 -43.71
C ALA A 517 4.05 1.70 -42.99
N PHE A 518 3.94 1.50 -41.67
CA PHE A 518 3.23 0.28 -41.22
C PHE A 518 2.28 0.32 -40.02
N LEU A 519 2.16 1.39 -39.27
CA LEU A 519 1.30 1.48 -38.07
C LEU A 519 0.31 2.64 -38.20
N SER A 520 -0.81 2.38 -38.88
CA SER A 520 -1.87 3.39 -39.12
C SER A 520 -2.74 3.74 -37.91
N ASN A 521 -2.54 3.13 -36.73
CA ASN A 521 -3.32 3.41 -35.53
C ASN A 521 -2.72 4.58 -34.75
N GLY A 522 -3.20 5.80 -35.03
CA GLY A 522 -2.75 7.03 -34.39
C GLY A 522 -2.89 7.09 -32.85
N GLU A 523 -3.58 6.13 -32.23
CA GLU A 523 -3.74 6.06 -30.79
C GLU A 523 -2.43 5.76 -30.03
N TRP A 524 -1.61 4.84 -30.56
CA TRP A 524 -0.32 4.49 -29.95
C TRP A 524 0.66 5.67 -29.94
N ILE A 525 0.61 6.52 -30.96
CA ILE A 525 1.44 7.72 -31.07
C ILE A 525 1.13 8.69 -29.91
N ARG A 526 -0.15 8.82 -29.52
CA ARG A 526 -0.55 9.65 -28.36
C ARG A 526 0.03 9.14 -27.04
N TYR A 527 0.04 7.82 -26.82
CA TYR A 527 0.65 7.23 -25.61
C TYR A 527 2.17 7.41 -25.60
N LEU A 528 2.82 7.32 -26.75
CA LEU A 528 4.27 7.59 -26.85
C LEU A 528 4.59 9.07 -26.57
N LEU A 529 3.71 10.00 -26.97
CA LEU A 529 3.84 11.41 -26.62
C LEU A 529 3.76 11.65 -25.10
N LEU A 530 2.95 10.88 -24.37
CA LEU A 530 2.90 10.94 -22.90
C LEU A 530 4.24 10.54 -22.27
N CYS A 531 5.02 9.66 -22.89
CA CYS A 531 6.36 9.30 -22.40
C CYS A 531 7.33 10.50 -22.39
N ARG A 532 7.06 11.56 -23.15
CA ARG A 532 7.83 12.81 -23.10
C ARG A 532 7.77 13.49 -21.74
N ILE A 533 6.62 13.36 -21.03
CA ILE A 533 6.43 13.91 -19.67
C ILE A 533 7.41 13.25 -18.69
N LEU A 534 7.80 11.99 -18.90
CA LEU A 534 8.79 11.30 -18.07
C LEU A 534 10.16 12.00 -18.05
N ARG A 535 10.47 12.84 -19.07
CA ARG A 535 11.68 13.68 -19.07
C ARG A 535 11.66 14.73 -17.95
N LEU A 536 10.47 15.24 -17.59
CA LEU A 536 10.31 16.16 -16.46
C LEU A 536 10.70 15.51 -15.13
N VAL A 537 10.33 14.24 -14.95
CA VAL A 537 10.71 13.46 -13.76
C VAL A 537 12.24 13.38 -13.67
N ARG A 538 12.93 13.24 -14.83
CA ARG A 538 14.39 13.23 -14.88
C ARG A 538 15.02 14.57 -14.45
N LEU A 539 14.40 15.70 -14.80
CA LEU A 539 14.84 17.02 -14.31
C LEU A 539 14.79 17.08 -12.78
N LEU A 540 13.70 16.57 -12.18
CA LEU A 540 13.53 16.53 -10.72
C LEU A 540 14.56 15.62 -10.05
N THR A 541 14.90 14.47 -10.65
CA THR A 541 15.89 13.55 -10.08
C THR A 541 17.33 14.06 -10.18
N ASN A 542 17.63 14.99 -11.07
CA ASN A 542 18.97 15.59 -11.19
C ASN A 542 19.25 16.70 -10.15
N ILE A 543 18.22 17.33 -9.60
CA ILE A 543 18.36 18.34 -8.54
C ILE A 543 18.39 17.62 -7.20
N GLN A 544 19.51 17.75 -6.47
CA GLN A 544 19.78 16.99 -5.25
C GLN A 544 18.67 17.11 -4.19
N SER A 545 18.11 18.31 -3.99
CA SER A 545 17.01 18.53 -3.04
C SER A 545 15.73 17.80 -3.45
N TYR A 546 15.39 17.77 -4.75
CA TYR A 546 14.21 17.06 -5.24
C TYR A 546 14.44 15.55 -5.30
N LYS A 547 15.66 15.10 -5.61
CA LYS A 547 16.03 13.69 -5.57
C LYS A 547 15.80 13.11 -4.18
N ALA A 548 16.20 13.80 -3.13
CA ALA A 548 15.96 13.39 -1.75
C ALA A 548 14.44 13.27 -1.48
N SER A 549 13.66 14.30 -1.76
CA SER A 549 12.20 14.31 -1.54
C SER A 549 11.47 13.22 -2.34
N ILE A 550 11.86 12.98 -3.60
CA ILE A 550 11.26 11.90 -4.41
C ILE A 550 11.65 10.53 -3.88
N SER A 551 12.92 10.35 -3.48
CA SER A 551 13.39 9.11 -2.85
C SER A 551 12.58 8.80 -1.60
N THR A 552 12.42 9.78 -0.71
CA THR A 552 11.58 9.69 0.49
C THR A 552 10.15 9.31 0.13
N PHE A 553 9.54 10.03 -0.82
CA PHE A 553 8.17 9.73 -1.25
C PHE A 553 8.01 8.30 -1.78
N LEU A 554 8.92 7.85 -2.66
CA LEU A 554 8.90 6.49 -3.20
C LEU A 554 9.14 5.43 -2.12
N THR A 555 9.92 5.73 -1.09
CA THR A 555 10.14 4.84 0.06
C THR A 555 8.88 4.73 0.92
N LEU A 556 8.07 5.80 1.01
CA LEU A 556 6.83 5.81 1.78
C LEU A 556 5.66 5.10 1.09
N ILE A 557 5.63 4.98 -0.25
CA ILE A 557 4.52 4.32 -0.96
C ILE A 557 4.21 2.93 -0.41
N PRO A 558 5.19 2.01 -0.26
CA PRO A 558 4.91 0.68 0.29
C PRO A 558 4.39 0.68 1.72
N THR A 559 4.81 1.63 2.55
CA THR A 559 4.33 1.76 3.94
C THR A 559 2.90 2.31 4.02
N LEU A 560 2.47 3.06 3.00
CA LEU A 560 1.11 3.58 2.86
C LEU A 560 0.12 2.51 2.33
N MET A 561 0.61 1.51 1.60
CA MET A 561 -0.25 0.52 0.93
C MET A 561 -1.26 -0.17 1.87
N PRO A 562 -0.93 -0.56 3.11
CA PRO A 562 -1.91 -1.13 4.03
C PRO A 562 -3.06 -0.20 4.37
N TYR A 563 -2.81 1.11 4.55
CA TYR A 563 -3.84 2.10 4.86
C TYR A 563 -4.75 2.36 3.66
N LEU A 564 -4.16 2.47 2.46
CA LEU A 564 -4.93 2.58 1.20
C LEU A 564 -5.77 1.33 0.95
N ALA A 565 -5.25 0.15 1.28
CA ALA A 565 -5.98 -1.10 1.16
C ALA A 565 -7.14 -1.21 2.17
N VAL A 566 -7.04 -0.61 3.37
CA VAL A 566 -8.18 -0.49 4.29
C VAL A 566 -9.27 0.41 3.68
N ILE A 567 -8.90 1.56 3.10
CA ILE A 567 -9.86 2.42 2.40
C ILE A 567 -10.52 1.64 1.26
N PHE A 568 -9.76 0.93 0.45
CA PHE A 568 -10.30 0.07 -0.62
C PHE A 568 -11.28 -0.98 -0.09
N CYS A 569 -10.97 -1.65 1.02
CA CYS A 569 -11.88 -2.60 1.65
C CYS A 569 -13.19 -1.93 2.11
N VAL A 570 -13.11 -0.73 2.69
CA VAL A 570 -14.30 0.04 3.09
C VAL A 570 -15.13 0.45 1.87
N LEU A 571 -14.49 0.90 0.79
CA LEU A 571 -15.17 1.17 -0.48
C LEU A 571 -15.87 -0.08 -1.02
N CYS A 572 -15.23 -1.27 -0.96
CA CYS A 572 -15.84 -2.54 -1.36
C CYS A 572 -17.08 -2.88 -0.51
N LEU A 573 -17.01 -2.68 0.81
CA LEU A 573 -18.14 -2.92 1.72
C LEU A 573 -19.31 -1.98 1.41
N TYR A 574 -19.04 -0.68 1.28
CA TYR A 574 -20.06 0.31 0.95
C TYR A 574 -20.60 0.15 -0.47
N SER A 575 -19.76 -0.21 -1.46
CA SER A 575 -20.25 -0.52 -2.81
C SER A 575 -21.19 -1.71 -2.82
N SER A 576 -20.84 -2.79 -2.10
CA SER A 576 -21.73 -3.95 -1.95
C SER A 576 -23.07 -3.56 -1.31
N LEU A 577 -23.03 -2.71 -0.28
CA LEU A 577 -24.22 -2.21 0.39
C LEU A 577 -25.03 -1.28 -0.52
N GLY A 578 -24.37 -0.35 -1.21
CA GLY A 578 -25.00 0.59 -2.14
C GLY A 578 -25.72 -0.13 -3.28
N VAL A 579 -25.08 -1.14 -3.90
CA VAL A 579 -25.70 -1.95 -4.96
C VAL A 579 -26.92 -2.71 -4.47
N GLN A 580 -26.90 -3.20 -3.22
CA GLN A 580 -28.05 -3.92 -2.66
C GLN A 580 -29.20 -3.01 -2.21
N LEU A 581 -28.90 -1.76 -1.79
CA LEU A 581 -29.91 -0.79 -1.36
C LEU A 581 -30.49 0.04 -2.52
N PHE A 582 -29.64 0.46 -3.44
CA PHE A 582 -29.96 1.44 -4.48
C PHE A 582 -29.88 0.89 -5.90
N GLY A 583 -29.53 -0.39 -6.08
CA GLY A 583 -29.36 -0.97 -7.41
C GLY A 583 -30.64 -0.93 -8.24
N GLY A 584 -30.53 -0.51 -9.50
CA GLY A 584 -31.62 -0.41 -10.46
C GLY A 584 -32.53 0.83 -10.31
N VAL A 585 -32.30 1.67 -9.29
CA VAL A 585 -33.10 2.86 -9.01
C VAL A 585 -32.86 3.96 -10.06
N ILE A 586 -31.60 4.13 -10.49
CA ILE A 586 -31.24 5.03 -11.57
C ILE A 586 -31.40 4.29 -12.90
N ASN A 587 -32.39 4.64 -13.67
CA ASN A 587 -32.64 4.08 -15.00
C ASN A 587 -33.37 5.10 -15.89
N ALA A 588 -33.24 4.95 -17.20
CA ALA A 588 -33.83 5.89 -18.20
C ALA A 588 -35.35 5.96 -18.20
N GLY A 589 -36.05 5.03 -17.54
CA GLY A 589 -37.52 5.03 -17.43
C GLY A 589 -38.04 5.67 -16.14
N ASN A 590 -37.19 6.16 -15.25
CA ASN A 590 -37.62 6.74 -13.98
C ASN A 590 -37.90 8.23 -14.11
N SER A 591 -39.18 8.61 -14.16
CA SER A 591 -39.64 10.01 -14.32
C SER A 591 -39.27 10.93 -13.13
N VAL A 592 -38.95 10.37 -11.96
CA VAL A 592 -38.49 11.15 -10.80
C VAL A 592 -37.04 11.58 -11.02
N LEU A 593 -36.23 10.74 -11.69
CA LEU A 593 -34.84 11.03 -11.98
C LEU A 593 -34.63 12.33 -12.76
N GLU A 594 -35.51 12.62 -13.73
CA GLU A 594 -35.46 13.84 -14.55
C GLU A 594 -35.54 15.14 -13.74
N LYS A 595 -36.04 15.08 -12.51
CA LYS A 595 -36.20 16.23 -11.61
C LYS A 595 -35.03 16.40 -10.65
N THR A 596 -34.09 15.45 -10.61
CA THR A 596 -33.01 15.43 -9.65
C THR A 596 -31.74 16.14 -10.15
N ASP A 597 -30.90 16.53 -9.21
CA ASP A 597 -29.63 17.17 -9.49
C ASP A 597 -28.63 16.22 -10.22
N ILE A 598 -28.75 14.89 -10.05
CA ILE A 598 -27.98 13.90 -10.79
C ILE A 598 -28.25 14.02 -12.30
N PHE A 599 -29.51 14.15 -12.68
CA PHE A 599 -29.92 14.32 -14.09
C PHE A 599 -29.47 15.68 -14.64
N ALA A 600 -29.69 16.75 -13.86
CA ALA A 600 -29.31 18.10 -14.25
C ALA A 600 -27.79 18.27 -14.45
N SER A 601 -26.97 17.48 -13.72
CA SER A 601 -25.51 17.51 -13.78
C SER A 601 -24.91 16.46 -14.73
N ASP A 602 -25.71 15.64 -15.38
CA ASP A 602 -25.28 14.51 -16.25
C ASP A 602 -24.40 13.48 -15.53
N TYR A 603 -24.74 13.15 -14.27
CA TYR A 603 -23.99 12.20 -13.43
C TYR A 603 -24.63 10.80 -13.37
N MET A 604 -25.46 10.44 -14.35
CA MET A 604 -26.20 9.18 -14.33
C MET A 604 -25.32 7.93 -14.37
N ASP A 605 -24.14 8.01 -14.97
CA ASP A 605 -23.17 6.91 -15.01
C ASP A 605 -22.48 6.65 -13.66
N LEU A 606 -22.53 7.64 -12.74
CA LEU A 606 -22.01 7.53 -11.38
C LEU A 606 -23.12 7.08 -10.43
N ASN A 607 -23.39 5.78 -10.40
CA ASN A 607 -24.52 5.20 -9.70
C ASN A 607 -24.14 3.93 -8.90
N PHE A 608 -25.14 3.31 -8.25
CA PHE A 608 -24.99 2.04 -7.52
C PHE A 608 -25.69 0.86 -8.22
N ASN A 609 -25.87 0.91 -9.53
CA ASN A 609 -26.51 -0.17 -10.26
C ASN A 609 -25.61 -1.41 -10.39
N ASP A 610 -24.29 -1.23 -10.46
CA ASP A 610 -23.34 -2.33 -10.37
C ASP A 610 -22.19 -2.00 -9.41
N PHE A 611 -21.39 -3.02 -9.11
CA PHE A 611 -20.31 -2.88 -8.15
C PHE A 611 -19.21 -1.93 -8.63
N SER A 612 -18.87 -1.95 -9.92
CA SER A 612 -17.84 -1.09 -10.51
C SER A 612 -18.25 0.37 -10.52
N SER A 613 -19.46 0.69 -10.97
CA SER A 613 -20.00 2.06 -10.94
C SER A 613 -20.14 2.57 -9.51
N GLY A 614 -20.58 1.69 -8.58
CA GLY A 614 -20.62 1.99 -7.15
C GLY A 614 -19.25 2.32 -6.55
N MET A 615 -18.18 1.61 -6.94
CA MET A 615 -16.82 1.92 -6.52
C MET A 615 -16.35 3.29 -7.03
N VAL A 616 -16.63 3.63 -8.29
CA VAL A 616 -16.29 4.94 -8.87
C VAL A 616 -17.07 6.05 -8.20
N THR A 617 -18.37 5.85 -7.97
CA THR A 617 -19.22 6.79 -7.25
C THR A 617 -18.71 7.05 -5.83
N LEU A 618 -18.39 5.99 -5.08
CA LEU A 618 -17.82 6.13 -3.73
C LEU A 618 -16.45 6.80 -3.73
N PHE A 619 -15.63 6.55 -4.74
CA PHE A 619 -14.36 7.28 -4.89
C PHE A 619 -14.60 8.79 -5.12
N THR A 620 -15.61 9.15 -5.93
CA THR A 620 -16.00 10.55 -6.11
C THR A 620 -16.50 11.16 -4.79
N LEU A 621 -17.31 10.41 -4.02
CA LEU A 621 -17.78 10.83 -2.70
C LEU A 621 -16.63 10.95 -1.67
N LEU A 622 -15.59 10.14 -1.77
CA LEU A 622 -14.41 10.22 -0.90
C LEU A 622 -13.66 11.56 -1.07
N VAL A 623 -13.64 12.10 -2.28
CA VAL A 623 -13.03 13.41 -2.60
C VAL A 623 -13.93 14.59 -2.16
N MET A 624 -15.17 14.33 -1.76
CA MET A 624 -16.14 15.31 -1.25
C MET A 624 -16.58 16.39 -2.23
N ASN A 625 -16.35 16.20 -3.53
CA ASN A 625 -16.82 17.15 -4.53
C ASN A 625 -18.31 16.89 -4.85
N ASN A 626 -19.16 17.89 -4.68
CA ASN A 626 -20.60 17.86 -5.01
C ASN A 626 -21.36 16.62 -4.44
N TRP A 627 -20.88 16.03 -3.36
CA TRP A 627 -21.44 14.78 -2.81
C TRP A 627 -22.93 14.92 -2.43
N GLN A 628 -23.37 16.12 -2.12
CA GLN A 628 -24.77 16.45 -1.84
C GLN A 628 -25.72 16.07 -2.99
N VAL A 629 -25.26 16.14 -4.25
CA VAL A 629 -26.04 15.79 -5.43
C VAL A 629 -26.55 14.36 -5.34
N TRP A 630 -25.69 13.42 -4.92
CA TRP A 630 -26.11 12.03 -4.70
C TRP A 630 -27.04 11.91 -3.50
N LEU A 631 -26.73 12.58 -2.40
CA LEU A 631 -27.53 12.54 -1.19
C LEU A 631 -28.97 12.99 -1.45
N THR A 632 -29.16 14.20 -1.99
CA THR A 632 -30.49 14.78 -2.26
C THR A 632 -31.23 13.96 -3.29
N SER A 633 -30.57 13.60 -4.40
CA SER A 633 -31.25 12.86 -5.48
C SER A 633 -31.66 11.46 -5.04
N TYR A 634 -30.82 10.72 -4.30
CA TYR A 634 -31.21 9.39 -3.81
C TYR A 634 -32.31 9.46 -2.74
N VAL A 635 -32.39 10.52 -1.91
CA VAL A 635 -33.53 10.74 -1.01
C VAL A 635 -34.82 10.98 -1.80
N GLU A 636 -34.79 11.82 -2.84
CA GLU A 636 -35.95 12.08 -3.69
C GLU A 636 -36.42 10.83 -4.45
N ILE A 637 -35.50 10.08 -5.03
CA ILE A 637 -35.83 8.88 -5.82
C ILE A 637 -36.36 7.75 -4.93
N THR A 638 -35.73 7.52 -3.76
CA THR A 638 -36.13 6.45 -2.84
C THR A 638 -37.32 6.80 -1.95
N GLY A 639 -37.62 8.09 -1.79
CA GLY A 639 -38.64 8.59 -0.90
C GLY A 639 -38.39 8.35 0.60
N THR A 640 -37.16 7.97 1.00
CA THR A 640 -36.84 7.66 2.39
C THR A 640 -35.61 8.41 2.92
N TYR A 641 -35.73 8.97 4.12
CA TYR A 641 -34.61 9.63 4.81
C TYR A 641 -33.54 8.65 5.35
N TRP A 642 -33.77 7.33 5.33
CA TRP A 642 -32.77 6.34 5.70
C TRP A 642 -31.56 6.34 4.77
N THR A 643 -31.75 6.83 3.55
CA THR A 643 -30.67 7.07 2.57
C THR A 643 -29.57 7.98 3.14
N ASN A 644 -29.94 8.98 3.95
CA ASN A 644 -28.99 9.88 4.60
C ASN A 644 -28.00 9.12 5.50
N VAL A 645 -28.46 8.07 6.19
CA VAL A 645 -27.62 7.27 7.08
C VAL A 645 -26.47 6.61 6.31
N TYR A 646 -26.73 6.13 5.09
CA TYR A 646 -25.71 5.55 4.24
C TYR A 646 -24.61 6.57 3.88
N PHE A 647 -24.98 7.71 3.34
CA PHE A 647 -24.03 8.73 2.89
C PHE A 647 -23.29 9.41 4.06
N ILE A 648 -23.99 9.73 5.15
CA ILE A 648 -23.38 10.33 6.35
C ILE A 648 -22.43 9.36 7.03
N SER A 649 -22.78 8.07 7.17
CA SER A 649 -21.89 7.07 7.75
C SER A 649 -20.64 6.86 6.90
N PHE A 650 -20.77 6.87 5.58
CA PHE A 650 -19.64 6.81 4.66
C PHE A 650 -18.69 8.01 4.87
N TYR A 651 -19.24 9.23 4.96
CA TYR A 651 -18.47 10.44 5.22
C TYR A 651 -17.68 10.35 6.54
N ILE A 652 -18.36 9.99 7.62
CA ILE A 652 -17.74 9.91 8.96
C ILE A 652 -16.61 8.87 8.97
N ILE A 653 -16.81 7.70 8.37
CA ILE A 653 -15.83 6.61 8.42
C ILE A 653 -14.71 6.83 7.40
N SER A 654 -15.06 7.10 6.14
CA SER A 654 -14.07 7.13 5.06
C SER A 654 -13.31 8.46 5.00
N VAL A 655 -14.00 9.60 5.16
CA VAL A 655 -13.38 10.91 5.01
C VAL A 655 -12.81 11.41 6.34
N LEU A 656 -13.64 11.52 7.39
CA LEU A 656 -13.20 12.09 8.66
C LEU A 656 -12.25 11.18 9.45
N LEU A 657 -12.34 9.86 9.34
CA LEU A 657 -11.46 8.96 10.05
C LEU A 657 -10.31 8.45 9.16
N LEU A 658 -10.63 7.68 8.11
CA LEU A 658 -9.60 6.96 7.35
C LEU A 658 -8.73 7.88 6.49
N LEU A 659 -9.30 8.88 5.84
CA LEU A 659 -8.51 9.80 5.02
C LEU A 659 -7.60 10.67 5.90
N ASN A 660 -8.09 11.17 7.03
CA ASN A 660 -7.28 11.92 8.00
C ASN A 660 -6.19 11.05 8.63
N LEU A 661 -6.45 9.75 8.84
CA LEU A 661 -5.43 8.81 9.28
C LEU A 661 -4.30 8.65 8.25
N VAL A 662 -4.63 8.57 6.95
CA VAL A 662 -3.62 8.51 5.89
C VAL A 662 -2.81 9.80 5.86
N VAL A 663 -3.45 10.97 5.96
CA VAL A 663 -2.75 12.26 6.00
C VAL A 663 -1.80 12.34 7.22
N ALA A 664 -2.27 11.94 8.39
CA ALA A 664 -1.46 11.91 9.62
C ALA A 664 -0.22 11.03 9.45
N PHE A 665 -0.39 9.82 8.91
CA PHE A 665 0.71 8.89 8.67
C PHE A 665 1.72 9.44 7.64
N VAL A 666 1.23 10.01 6.53
CA VAL A 666 2.10 10.58 5.48
C VAL A 666 2.99 11.68 6.03
N LEU A 667 2.42 12.60 6.81
CA LEU A 667 3.16 13.71 7.42
C LEU A 667 4.26 13.20 8.34
N GLU A 668 3.93 12.31 9.26
CA GLU A 668 4.88 11.78 10.24
C GLU A 668 6.00 10.97 9.57
N ALA A 669 5.62 10.08 8.67
CA ALA A 669 6.57 9.23 7.97
C ALA A 669 7.51 10.05 7.05
N PHE A 670 7.02 11.15 6.46
CA PHE A 670 7.83 12.04 5.65
C PHE A 670 8.88 12.77 6.50
N PHE A 671 8.48 13.33 7.64
CA PHE A 671 9.42 14.03 8.53
C PHE A 671 10.48 13.09 9.09
N ALA A 672 10.08 11.89 9.52
CA ALA A 672 11.00 10.89 10.05
C ALA A 672 12.03 10.41 9.01
N GLU A 673 11.61 10.17 7.76
CA GLU A 673 12.54 9.75 6.69
C GLU A 673 13.52 10.88 6.34
N MET A 674 13.06 12.13 6.29
CA MET A 674 13.94 13.28 6.07
C MET A 674 15.01 13.41 7.17
N GLU A 675 14.64 13.17 8.42
CA GLU A 675 15.55 13.23 9.55
C GLU A 675 16.58 12.11 9.52
N LEU A 676 16.14 10.88 9.17
CA LEU A 676 17.03 9.74 8.96
C LEU A 676 18.03 9.97 7.82
N GLU A 677 17.60 10.55 6.69
CA GLU A 677 18.49 10.90 5.58
C GLU A 677 19.53 11.97 6.00
N THR A 678 19.12 12.94 6.80
CA THR A 678 20.03 14.00 7.32
C THR A 678 21.07 13.40 8.25
N GLN A 679 20.68 12.48 9.15
CA GLN A 679 21.62 11.77 10.04
C GLN A 679 22.59 10.87 9.28
N GLN A 680 22.13 10.17 8.23
CA GLN A 680 23.00 9.36 7.37
C GLN A 680 24.01 10.20 6.58
N SER A 681 23.61 11.39 6.11
CA SER A 681 24.50 12.32 5.41
C SER A 681 25.61 12.83 6.32
N ASN A 682 25.32 13.06 7.59
CA ASN A 682 26.29 13.52 8.59
C ASN A 682 27.27 12.40 9.05
N ASN A 683 26.85 11.13 8.94
CA ASN A 683 27.67 9.97 9.32
C ASN A 683 28.46 9.35 8.16
N MET A 684 28.75 10.08 7.10
CA MET A 684 29.36 9.65 5.83
C MET A 684 30.84 9.12 5.94
N GLY A 685 31.27 8.69 7.12
CA GLY A 685 32.59 8.06 7.35
C GLY A 685 32.52 6.57 7.69
N ARG A 686 31.35 5.97 7.88
CA ARG A 686 31.17 4.55 8.22
C ARG A 686 30.37 3.83 7.13
N ILE A 687 30.82 2.64 6.78
CA ILE A 687 30.36 1.66 5.80
C ILE A 687 28.91 1.91 5.31
N LYS A 688 28.73 2.16 4.00
CA LYS A 688 27.40 2.23 3.36
C LYS A 688 26.70 0.87 3.44
N SER A 689 25.94 0.62 4.50
CA SER A 689 25.05 -0.54 4.57
C SER A 689 23.72 -0.19 3.91
N THR A 690 23.32 -0.93 2.91
CA THR A 690 21.98 -0.83 2.31
C THR A 690 21.02 -1.71 3.10
N LYS A 691 20.11 -1.06 3.86
CA LYS A 691 19.12 -1.76 4.69
C LYS A 691 18.01 -2.38 3.85
N SER A 692 17.49 -3.55 4.26
CA SER A 692 16.34 -4.20 3.66
C SER A 692 15.09 -3.31 3.79
N HIS A 693 14.07 -3.49 2.92
CA HIS A 693 12.83 -2.70 2.96
C HIS A 693 12.06 -2.87 4.27
N SER A 694 11.95 -4.09 4.80
CA SER A 694 11.30 -4.36 6.10
C SER A 694 11.98 -3.60 7.24
N GLN A 695 13.30 -3.59 7.24
CA GLN A 695 14.11 -2.92 8.23
C GLN A 695 13.97 -1.38 8.20
N ARG A 696 13.79 -0.79 7.02
CA ARG A 696 13.53 0.64 6.89
C ARG A 696 12.20 1.04 7.53
N VAL A 697 11.18 0.22 7.37
CA VAL A 697 9.86 0.47 7.99
C VAL A 697 9.96 0.39 9.51
N ASP A 698 10.63 -0.62 10.06
CA ASP A 698 10.81 -0.77 11.51
C ASP A 698 11.62 0.40 12.11
N ILE A 699 12.71 0.77 11.47
CA ILE A 699 13.53 1.92 11.91
C ILE A 699 12.75 3.22 11.81
N LEU A 700 11.97 3.40 10.74
CA LEU A 700 11.11 4.55 10.57
C LEU A 700 10.08 4.63 11.72
N LEU A 701 9.43 3.52 12.04
CA LEU A 701 8.46 3.45 13.12
C LEU A 701 9.11 3.72 14.49
N HIS A 702 10.27 3.13 14.76
CA HIS A 702 11.02 3.40 16.00
C HIS A 702 11.51 4.85 16.08
N HIS A 703 11.88 5.46 14.95
CA HIS A 703 12.29 6.86 14.92
C HIS A 703 11.12 7.80 15.16
N ILE A 704 9.96 7.54 14.54
CA ILE A 704 8.70 8.26 14.75
C ILE A 704 8.31 8.25 16.24
N LEU A 705 8.52 7.14 16.91
CA LEU A 705 8.04 6.91 18.27
C LEU A 705 9.13 7.06 19.34
N LYS A 706 10.32 7.51 18.97
CA LYS A 706 11.52 7.54 19.82
C LYS A 706 11.28 8.24 21.16
N ASP A 707 10.66 9.41 21.13
CA ASP A 707 10.41 10.20 22.34
C ASP A 707 9.40 9.51 23.27
N GLU A 708 8.35 8.92 22.71
CA GLU A 708 7.30 8.24 23.47
C GLU A 708 7.70 6.83 23.94
N LEU A 709 8.57 6.12 23.20
CA LEU A 709 9.12 4.84 23.64
C LEU A 709 10.13 4.99 24.78
N ASN A 710 10.79 6.15 24.89
CA ASN A 710 11.71 6.44 26.00
C ASN A 710 10.99 6.90 27.28
N GLU A 711 9.73 7.35 27.21
CA GLU A 711 8.92 7.74 28.35
C GLU A 711 8.17 6.58 29.02
N ASN A 712 8.01 5.43 28.33
CA ASN A 712 7.40 4.20 28.83
C ASN A 712 8.46 3.17 29.22
#